data_be9bfd91f480438f344198af047ede4c
#
_entry.id   be9bfd91f480438f344198af047ede4c
#
_cell.length_a   1.000
_cell.length_b   1.000
_cell.length_c   1.000
_cell.angle_alpha   90.00
_cell.angle_beta   90.00
_cell.angle_gamma   90.00
#
_symmetry.space_group_name_H-M   'P 1'
#
loop_
_entity.id
_entity.type
_entity.pdbx_description
1 polymer ?
#
loop_
_entity_poly.entity_id
_entity_poly.type
_entity_poly.pdbx_seq_one_letter_code
_entity_poly.pdbx_strand_id
1 'polypeptide(L)'
;MNIDALSLDPNTINFLKSQGYTKLYPPQEDAVKTGVLDSKSVLVSVPTASGKTLIAMLATLSHLSKNKSKVIYLTPLRALAAEKFEEFKKLEKINGSKLKVAIATGDFNSKGNELDNADVIILTNETMDAMMTFQKSWIYEIGLVVSDEVHLIGDSGRGPTLEMILTRLKTGYIGKKPQIIALSATISNSSELAEWLGCKLVESEWRPVPLSEAVYSNHTITNQDRVESEGNLDKKRETRHSKPAIGLGLDTVEDGDQSLIFTMTRASSVAAATEAGKFVAEQLKKDELEKLLKISKTILPKETEDQTKLVKKLADAVKNGAAFHHAGLDQRCRTIIETEFKNGHIKLLTSTPTLAAGVNLPARRVIISSVFRFGPNGNAPISILEYKQMCGRAGRPQYDDEGESIIVAKGSPNQYLEHYVDGIPESLESQILGDSSLRIHLLGLIATSSTFSPISEEKINEFFSQTFGGLSDDKLESKISTRLKELKTYDMITDEGGFKPTKFGQKIFWLRIDPKTAFDITAYLEDYVQGNKHTFGFLHMITNLPEFYPQFGVTEKLEEKMEEIHDNFKHEKLYANQKLDQDWTKSLLILYHWIDGMTYSNMSQEFNAEPGDIFQIRQNTEHLAYIIREIARFWKNQVLVDELDTLRQRIRHGVPEKYLDLVRIKNVGRVRAKMLYKYNFHNRVDLRKVSLEKLAAIDKIGMTIAKSIKLQIE
;
A
#
# COMPACT_ATOMS: atom_id res chain seq x y z
N MET A 1 33.56 8.01 7.63
CA MET A 1 34.51 7.34 6.67
C MET A 1 34.37 7.95 5.30
N ASN A 2 35.49 8.21 4.57
CA ASN A 2 35.43 8.66 3.20
C ASN A 2 35.06 7.50 2.25
N ILE A 3 34.31 7.75 1.19
CA ILE A 3 33.94 6.76 0.18
C ILE A 3 35.16 6.11 -0.47
N ASP A 4 36.27 6.85 -0.63
CA ASP A 4 37.54 6.32 -1.16
C ASP A 4 38.18 5.23 -0.32
N ALA A 5 37.82 5.14 0.96
CA ALA A 5 38.34 4.12 1.87
C ALA A 5 37.55 2.80 1.83
N LEU A 6 36.49 2.72 1.03
CA LEU A 6 35.70 1.50 0.88
C LEU A 6 36.40 0.47 0.02
N SER A 7 36.32 -0.79 0.40
CA SER A 7 36.86 -1.93 -0.36
C SER A 7 35.95 -2.27 -1.55
N LEU A 8 35.76 -1.30 -2.46
CA LEU A 8 34.99 -1.43 -3.70
C LEU A 8 35.89 -1.09 -4.89
N ASP A 9 35.52 -1.55 -6.10
CA ASP A 9 36.28 -1.26 -7.30
C ASP A 9 36.25 0.24 -7.66
N PRO A 10 37.29 0.76 -8.36
CA PRO A 10 37.40 2.18 -8.68
C PRO A 10 36.23 2.75 -9.48
N ASN A 11 35.62 1.97 -10.40
CA ASN A 11 34.48 2.43 -11.19
C ASN A 11 33.25 2.62 -10.30
N THR A 12 33.02 1.73 -9.34
CA THR A 12 31.98 1.85 -8.33
C THR A 12 32.20 3.07 -7.44
N ILE A 13 33.43 3.30 -6.96
CA ILE A 13 33.76 4.50 -6.17
C ILE A 13 33.48 5.78 -6.98
N ASN A 14 33.94 5.83 -8.23
CA ASN A 14 33.69 6.99 -9.11
C ASN A 14 32.20 7.20 -9.37
N PHE A 15 31.44 6.14 -9.56
CA PHE A 15 30.00 6.24 -9.69
C PHE A 15 29.35 6.83 -8.42
N LEU A 16 29.68 6.33 -7.23
CA LEU A 16 29.13 6.84 -5.97
C LEU A 16 29.45 8.34 -5.81
N LYS A 17 30.67 8.76 -6.12
CA LYS A 17 31.04 10.18 -6.12
C LYS A 17 30.23 11.00 -7.12
N SER A 18 29.98 10.49 -8.31
CA SER A 18 29.15 11.16 -9.32
C SER A 18 27.69 11.33 -8.89
N GLN A 19 27.21 10.49 -7.96
CA GLN A 19 25.91 10.63 -7.32
C GLN A 19 25.92 11.56 -6.09
N GLY A 20 27.06 12.21 -5.78
CA GLY A 20 27.18 13.14 -4.67
C GLY A 20 27.63 12.51 -3.35
N TYR A 21 27.88 11.21 -3.31
CA TYR A 21 28.37 10.55 -2.09
C TYR A 21 29.88 10.76 -1.97
N THR A 22 30.32 11.49 -0.96
CA THR A 22 31.74 11.72 -0.68
C THR A 22 32.17 11.15 0.66
N LYS A 23 31.29 11.15 1.63
CA LYS A 23 31.51 10.69 3.01
C LYS A 23 30.29 9.93 3.51
N LEU A 24 30.52 8.85 4.23
CA LEU A 24 29.45 8.09 4.90
C LEU A 24 28.95 8.84 6.14
N TYR A 25 27.67 8.76 6.37
CA TYR A 25 27.06 9.12 7.64
C TYR A 25 27.42 8.11 8.75
N PRO A 26 27.37 8.48 10.03
CA PRO A 26 27.74 7.59 11.13
C PRO A 26 27.08 6.19 11.06
N PRO A 27 25.74 6.04 10.89
CA PRO A 27 25.15 4.71 10.80
C PRO A 27 25.61 3.90 9.58
N GLN A 28 25.92 4.57 8.47
CA GLN A 28 26.45 3.92 7.26
C GLN A 28 27.89 3.41 7.49
N GLU A 29 28.70 4.20 8.17
CA GLU A 29 30.06 3.84 8.55
C GLU A 29 30.02 2.64 9.50
N ASP A 30 29.14 2.64 10.49
CA ASP A 30 28.98 1.53 11.45
C ASP A 30 28.49 0.26 10.76
N ALA A 31 27.57 0.36 9.79
CA ALA A 31 27.16 -0.78 8.98
C ALA A 31 28.32 -1.38 8.17
N VAL A 32 29.19 -0.55 7.59
CA VAL A 32 30.40 -0.99 6.88
C VAL A 32 31.37 -1.68 7.86
N LYS A 33 31.65 -1.08 9.01
CA LYS A 33 32.51 -1.69 10.05
C LYS A 33 31.95 -3.01 10.59
N THR A 34 30.62 -3.13 10.66
CA THR A 34 29.93 -4.35 11.09
C THR A 34 30.05 -5.48 10.06
N GLY A 35 30.38 -5.16 8.80
CA GLY A 35 30.74 -6.12 7.76
C GLY A 35 29.69 -6.28 6.66
N VAL A 36 28.90 -5.24 6.38
CA VAL A 36 27.95 -5.21 5.25
C VAL A 36 28.66 -5.54 3.93
N LEU A 37 29.89 -5.03 3.74
CA LEU A 37 30.70 -5.31 2.55
C LEU A 37 31.36 -6.71 2.56
N ASP A 38 31.40 -7.37 3.72
CA ASP A 38 32.04 -8.68 3.94
C ASP A 38 31.04 -9.85 3.96
N SER A 39 29.90 -9.67 3.31
CA SER A 39 28.80 -10.65 3.22
C SER A 39 28.21 -11.05 4.57
N LYS A 40 28.36 -10.23 5.62
CA LYS A 40 27.70 -10.45 6.91
C LYS A 40 26.27 -9.90 6.84
N SER A 41 25.34 -10.65 7.42
CA SER A 41 23.97 -10.18 7.61
C SER A 41 23.90 -9.10 8.69
N VAL A 42 23.20 -8.01 8.41
CA VAL A 42 23.12 -6.84 9.31
C VAL A 42 21.69 -6.32 9.37
N LEU A 43 21.19 -6.08 10.58
CA LEU A 43 20.01 -5.30 10.85
C LEU A 43 20.42 -3.86 11.16
N VAL A 44 19.85 -2.90 10.46
CA VAL A 44 20.08 -1.46 10.65
C VAL A 44 18.80 -0.83 11.18
N SER A 45 18.78 -0.49 12.47
CA SER A 45 17.67 0.15 13.17
C SER A 45 18.02 1.63 13.39
N VAL A 46 17.56 2.48 12.50
CA VAL A 46 17.92 3.92 12.52
C VAL A 46 16.73 4.78 12.04
N PRO A 47 16.64 6.05 12.42
CA PRO A 47 15.56 6.93 12.04
C PRO A 47 15.37 7.04 10.52
N THR A 48 14.21 7.53 10.11
CA THR A 48 13.95 7.88 8.70
C THR A 48 14.93 8.97 8.23
N ALA A 49 15.26 8.96 6.95
CA ALA A 49 16.23 9.87 6.32
C ALA A 49 17.72 9.68 6.72
N SER A 50 18.10 8.72 7.57
CA SER A 50 19.51 8.43 7.93
C SER A 50 20.32 7.76 6.82
N GLY A 51 19.77 7.65 5.60
CA GLY A 51 20.48 7.14 4.43
C GLY A 51 20.57 5.61 4.37
N LYS A 52 19.58 4.89 4.90
CA LYS A 52 19.47 3.41 4.84
C LYS A 52 19.65 2.84 3.43
N THR A 53 19.11 3.51 2.42
CA THR A 53 19.21 3.07 1.02
C THR A 53 20.66 2.97 0.52
N LEU A 54 21.56 3.87 0.97
CA LEU A 54 22.97 3.77 0.59
C LEU A 54 23.62 2.51 1.18
N ILE A 55 23.26 2.10 2.39
CA ILE A 55 23.76 0.84 3.00
C ILE A 55 23.36 -0.36 2.12
N ALA A 56 22.09 -0.41 1.69
CA ALA A 56 21.61 -1.44 0.79
C ALA A 56 22.32 -1.42 -0.57
N MET A 57 22.58 -0.22 -1.10
CA MET A 57 23.31 -0.06 -2.36
C MET A 57 24.76 -0.54 -2.24
N LEU A 58 25.44 -0.19 -1.16
CA LEU A 58 26.82 -0.65 -0.86
C LEU A 58 26.88 -2.16 -0.72
N ALA A 59 25.94 -2.77 0.02
CA ALA A 59 25.84 -4.24 0.12
C ALA A 59 25.63 -4.87 -1.25
N THR A 60 24.73 -4.33 -2.07
CA THR A 60 24.44 -4.81 -3.43
C THR A 60 25.67 -4.77 -4.31
N LEU A 61 26.37 -3.62 -4.35
CA LEU A 61 27.56 -3.44 -5.16
C LEU A 61 28.70 -4.36 -4.72
N SER A 62 28.95 -4.46 -3.42
CA SER A 62 29.96 -5.39 -2.89
C SER A 62 29.60 -6.85 -3.19
N HIS A 63 28.33 -7.23 -3.06
CA HIS A 63 27.89 -8.59 -3.35
C HIS A 63 28.09 -8.95 -4.83
N LEU A 64 27.64 -8.12 -5.75
CA LEU A 64 27.71 -8.33 -7.19
C LEU A 64 29.16 -8.28 -7.73
N SER A 65 30.06 -7.60 -7.05
CA SER A 65 31.49 -7.60 -7.40
C SER A 65 32.18 -8.93 -7.08
N LYS A 66 31.68 -9.67 -6.10
CA LYS A 66 32.26 -10.92 -5.58
C LYS A 66 31.51 -12.17 -6.06
N ASN A 67 30.23 -12.05 -6.38
CA ASN A 67 29.32 -13.16 -6.62
C ASN A 67 28.50 -12.95 -7.89
N LYS A 68 28.12 -14.05 -8.54
CA LYS A 68 27.18 -14.03 -9.69
C LYS A 68 25.73 -14.30 -9.28
N SER A 69 25.46 -14.40 -7.98
CA SER A 69 24.10 -14.63 -7.46
C SER A 69 23.27 -13.35 -7.45
N LYS A 70 21.97 -13.52 -7.48
CA LYS A 70 21.01 -12.40 -7.58
C LYS A 70 20.83 -11.65 -6.26
N VAL A 71 20.51 -10.38 -6.39
CA VAL A 71 20.12 -9.51 -5.27
C VAL A 71 18.63 -9.23 -5.33
N ILE A 72 17.94 -9.45 -4.21
CA ILE A 72 16.52 -9.14 -4.06
C ILE A 72 16.38 -7.95 -3.12
N TYR A 73 15.59 -6.96 -3.54
CA TYR A 73 15.20 -5.82 -2.70
C TYR A 73 13.69 -5.90 -2.43
N LEU A 74 13.33 -6.19 -1.18
CA LEU A 74 11.95 -6.30 -0.72
C LEU A 74 11.45 -4.97 -0.18
N THR A 75 10.27 -4.56 -0.62
CA THR A 75 9.59 -3.37 -0.13
C THR A 75 8.14 -3.67 0.23
N PRO A 76 7.54 -2.94 1.18
CA PRO A 76 6.15 -3.18 1.56
C PRO A 76 5.13 -2.59 0.58
N LEU A 77 5.53 -1.63 -0.26
CA LEU A 77 4.60 -0.84 -1.07
C LEU A 77 5.09 -0.68 -2.51
N ARG A 78 4.14 -0.70 -3.46
CA ARG A 78 4.43 -0.48 -4.89
C ARG A 78 5.09 0.87 -5.16
N ALA A 79 4.70 1.92 -4.44
CA ALA A 79 5.28 3.24 -4.60
C ALA A 79 6.76 3.27 -4.18
N LEU A 80 7.09 2.63 -3.05
CA LEU A 80 8.49 2.47 -2.61
C LEU A 80 9.28 1.60 -3.58
N ALA A 81 8.70 0.52 -4.08
CA ALA A 81 9.37 -0.32 -5.09
C ALA A 81 9.72 0.49 -6.34
N ALA A 82 8.82 1.35 -6.83
CA ALA A 82 9.09 2.22 -7.97
C ALA A 82 10.20 3.24 -7.66
N GLU A 83 10.20 3.86 -6.46
CA GLU A 83 11.25 4.79 -6.02
C GLU A 83 12.62 4.08 -5.97
N LYS A 84 12.68 2.89 -5.34
CA LYS A 84 13.91 2.10 -5.25
C LYS A 84 14.37 1.60 -6.62
N PHE A 85 13.45 1.28 -7.51
CA PHE A 85 13.80 0.93 -8.88
C PHE A 85 14.51 2.08 -9.59
N GLU A 86 13.99 3.31 -9.53
CA GLU A 86 14.64 4.47 -10.14
C GLU A 86 16.03 4.77 -9.51
N GLU A 87 16.17 4.56 -8.19
CA GLU A 87 17.46 4.70 -7.51
C GLU A 87 18.47 3.63 -7.97
N PHE A 88 18.09 2.36 -7.96
CA PHE A 88 18.96 1.24 -8.32
C PHE A 88 19.20 1.11 -9.82
N LYS A 89 18.28 1.57 -10.66
CA LYS A 89 18.47 1.63 -12.12
C LYS A 89 19.69 2.45 -12.54
N LYS A 90 20.10 3.39 -11.71
CA LYS A 90 21.33 4.17 -11.94
C LYS A 90 22.58 3.30 -11.89
N LEU A 91 22.58 2.15 -11.20
CA LEU A 91 23.71 1.22 -11.12
C LEU A 91 24.09 0.64 -12.50
N GLU A 92 23.15 0.56 -13.44
CA GLU A 92 23.42 0.15 -14.82
C GLU A 92 24.36 1.10 -15.57
N LYS A 93 24.56 2.31 -15.04
CA LYS A 93 25.46 3.34 -15.63
C LYS A 93 26.91 3.24 -15.13
N ILE A 94 27.21 2.29 -14.23
CA ILE A 94 28.58 2.08 -13.76
C ILE A 94 29.45 1.64 -14.94
N ASN A 95 30.55 2.35 -15.20
CA ASN A 95 31.41 2.09 -16.33
C ASN A 95 32.02 0.67 -16.25
N GLY A 96 31.90 -0.08 -17.35
CA GLY A 96 32.34 -1.48 -17.42
C GLY A 96 31.37 -2.49 -16.80
N SER A 97 30.25 -2.05 -16.21
CA SER A 97 29.24 -2.93 -15.65
C SER A 97 28.22 -3.36 -16.73
N LYS A 98 27.74 -4.62 -16.63
CA LYS A 98 26.62 -5.15 -17.41
C LYS A 98 25.40 -5.40 -16.52
N LEU A 99 25.33 -4.74 -15.37
CA LEU A 99 24.25 -4.94 -14.39
C LEU A 99 22.88 -4.66 -14.98
N LYS A 100 21.92 -5.49 -14.65
CA LYS A 100 20.51 -5.35 -15.03
C LYS A 100 19.63 -5.27 -13.79
N VAL A 101 18.81 -4.24 -13.73
CA VAL A 101 17.86 -4.01 -12.62
C VAL A 101 16.46 -4.17 -13.16
N ALA A 102 15.64 -4.99 -12.48
CA ALA A 102 14.24 -5.21 -12.83
C ALA A 102 13.33 -4.93 -11.63
N ILE A 103 12.07 -4.69 -11.92
CA ILE A 103 11.02 -4.48 -10.91
C ILE A 103 9.83 -5.38 -11.20
N ALA A 104 9.22 -5.95 -10.14
CA ALA A 104 7.96 -6.67 -10.23
C ALA A 104 7.03 -6.29 -9.06
N THR A 105 5.91 -5.65 -9.38
CA THR A 105 4.93 -5.13 -8.41
C THR A 105 3.51 -5.40 -8.88
N GLY A 106 3.04 -6.62 -8.90
CA GLY A 106 1.67 -6.95 -9.32
C GLY A 106 1.62 -8.08 -10.33
N ASP A 107 0.67 -8.08 -11.25
CA ASP A 107 0.27 -9.20 -12.08
C ASP A 107 1.42 -10.06 -12.62
N PHE A 108 1.35 -11.37 -12.33
CA PHE A 108 2.37 -12.37 -12.65
C PHE A 108 2.69 -12.53 -14.14
N ASN A 109 1.84 -12.02 -15.02
CA ASN A 109 1.97 -12.16 -16.46
C ASN A 109 2.89 -11.13 -17.13
N SER A 110 3.40 -10.16 -16.38
CA SER A 110 4.31 -9.18 -16.92
C SER A 110 5.77 -9.59 -16.67
N LYS A 111 6.46 -10.04 -17.74
CA LYS A 111 7.92 -10.00 -17.79
C LYS A 111 8.73 -11.13 -17.13
N GLY A 112 8.27 -12.40 -17.20
CA GLY A 112 9.03 -13.56 -16.71
C GLY A 112 10.51 -13.54 -17.16
N ASN A 113 10.77 -13.35 -18.43
CA ASN A 113 12.12 -13.36 -19.00
C ASN A 113 13.02 -12.18 -18.54
N GLU A 114 12.44 -11.05 -18.12
CA GLU A 114 13.24 -9.93 -17.61
C GLU A 114 13.81 -10.20 -16.22
N LEU A 115 13.02 -10.86 -15.34
CA LEU A 115 13.46 -11.21 -13.99
C LEU A 115 14.54 -12.28 -14.00
N ASP A 116 14.42 -13.27 -14.90
CA ASP A 116 15.42 -14.34 -15.05
C ASP A 116 16.80 -13.78 -15.43
N ASN A 117 16.84 -12.68 -16.20
CA ASN A 117 18.07 -12.06 -16.68
C ASN A 117 18.54 -10.87 -15.82
N ALA A 118 17.84 -10.51 -14.75
CA ALA A 118 18.22 -9.40 -13.89
C ALA A 118 19.18 -9.85 -12.79
N ASP A 119 20.14 -8.98 -12.45
CA ASP A 119 21.06 -9.15 -11.33
C ASP A 119 20.47 -8.62 -10.02
N VAL A 120 19.68 -7.53 -10.11
CA VAL A 120 18.95 -6.92 -8.99
C VAL A 120 17.46 -6.90 -9.32
N ILE A 121 16.65 -7.48 -8.43
CA ILE A 121 15.20 -7.55 -8.60
C ILE A 121 14.53 -6.84 -7.42
N ILE A 122 13.75 -5.80 -7.72
CA ILE A 122 13.00 -5.06 -6.71
C ILE A 122 11.56 -5.55 -6.72
N LEU A 123 11.06 -5.98 -5.56
CA LEU A 123 9.77 -6.66 -5.42
C LEU A 123 9.00 -6.11 -4.22
N THR A 124 7.66 -6.17 -4.30
CA THR A 124 6.87 -6.11 -3.07
C THR A 124 6.89 -7.46 -2.35
N ASN A 125 6.66 -7.44 -1.03
CA ASN A 125 6.62 -8.66 -0.22
C ASN A 125 5.62 -9.68 -0.78
N GLU A 126 4.43 -9.23 -1.16
CA GLU A 126 3.39 -10.09 -1.73
C GLU A 126 3.82 -10.71 -3.08
N THR A 127 4.58 -9.95 -3.88
CA THR A 127 5.10 -10.46 -5.16
C THR A 127 6.18 -11.52 -4.92
N MET A 128 7.08 -11.30 -3.96
CA MET A 128 8.12 -12.27 -3.60
C MET A 128 7.52 -13.57 -3.10
N ASP A 129 6.57 -13.50 -2.17
CA ASP A 129 5.90 -14.69 -1.65
C ASP A 129 5.17 -15.46 -2.76
N ALA A 130 4.55 -14.76 -3.69
CA ALA A 130 3.96 -15.39 -4.86
C ALA A 130 5.01 -16.06 -5.77
N MET A 131 6.16 -15.41 -6.04
CA MET A 131 7.24 -16.02 -6.82
C MET A 131 7.80 -17.27 -6.13
N MET A 132 7.93 -17.26 -4.80
CA MET A 132 8.30 -18.44 -4.01
C MET A 132 7.25 -19.56 -4.16
N THR A 133 5.96 -19.21 -4.12
CA THR A 133 4.86 -20.15 -4.33
C THR A 133 4.96 -20.82 -5.70
N PHE A 134 5.27 -20.06 -6.76
CA PHE A 134 5.43 -20.58 -8.12
C PHE A 134 6.80 -21.21 -8.39
N GLN A 135 7.66 -21.31 -7.39
CA GLN A 135 8.99 -21.95 -7.45
C GLN A 135 9.81 -21.50 -8.68
N LYS A 136 9.86 -20.19 -8.92
CA LYS A 136 10.63 -19.62 -10.02
C LYS A 136 12.11 -19.98 -9.88
N SER A 137 12.76 -20.39 -10.98
CA SER A 137 14.14 -20.90 -10.99
C SER A 137 15.16 -19.95 -10.37
N TRP A 138 15.04 -18.65 -10.64
CA TRP A 138 15.95 -17.63 -10.14
C TRP A 138 15.95 -17.45 -8.61
N ILE A 139 14.92 -17.96 -7.89
CA ILE A 139 14.85 -17.90 -6.43
C ILE A 139 15.99 -18.70 -5.80
N TYR A 140 16.41 -19.80 -6.43
CA TYR A 140 17.52 -20.63 -5.96
C TYR A 140 18.90 -19.97 -6.19
N GLU A 141 18.94 -18.87 -6.94
CA GLU A 141 20.15 -18.10 -7.24
C GLU A 141 20.33 -16.87 -6.32
N ILE A 142 19.44 -16.66 -5.34
CA ILE A 142 19.48 -15.51 -4.44
C ILE A 142 20.67 -15.64 -3.51
N GLY A 143 21.54 -14.61 -3.51
CA GLY A 143 22.69 -14.53 -2.60
C GLY A 143 22.65 -13.36 -1.64
N LEU A 144 21.87 -12.32 -1.94
CA LEU A 144 21.64 -11.19 -1.05
C LEU A 144 20.16 -10.80 -1.06
N VAL A 145 19.62 -10.57 0.14
CA VAL A 145 18.28 -10.02 0.33
C VAL A 145 18.38 -8.73 1.13
N VAL A 146 17.87 -7.67 0.57
CA VAL A 146 17.58 -6.41 1.28
C VAL A 146 16.12 -6.41 1.65
N SER A 147 15.79 -6.35 2.94
CA SER A 147 14.42 -6.22 3.45
C SER A 147 14.24 -4.80 3.98
N ASP A 148 13.53 -3.96 3.23
CA ASP A 148 13.24 -2.58 3.64
C ASP A 148 12.00 -2.54 4.52
N GLU A 149 11.99 -1.63 5.49
CA GLU A 149 10.92 -1.44 6.48
C GLU A 149 10.55 -2.76 7.21
N VAL A 150 11.58 -3.51 7.66
CA VAL A 150 11.39 -4.84 8.27
C VAL A 150 10.54 -4.81 9.55
N HIS A 151 10.41 -3.66 10.21
CA HIS A 151 9.52 -3.47 11.36
C HIS A 151 8.04 -3.72 11.04
N LEU A 152 7.66 -3.77 9.76
CA LEU A 152 6.31 -4.16 9.34
C LEU A 152 5.97 -5.64 9.60
N ILE A 153 6.88 -6.42 10.17
CA ILE A 153 6.55 -7.74 10.75
C ILE A 153 5.41 -7.62 11.78
N GLY A 154 5.34 -6.51 12.52
CA GLY A 154 4.24 -6.22 13.46
C GLY A 154 2.91 -5.81 12.81
N ASP A 155 2.86 -5.58 11.49
CA ASP A 155 1.63 -5.23 10.78
C ASP A 155 0.73 -6.46 10.58
N SER A 156 -0.54 -6.36 11.01
CA SER A 156 -1.48 -7.49 10.96
C SER A 156 -1.79 -7.99 9.54
N GLY A 157 -1.68 -7.13 8.53
CA GLY A 157 -1.98 -7.48 7.14
C GLY A 157 -0.77 -7.98 6.35
N ARG A 158 0.41 -7.43 6.59
CA ARG A 158 1.63 -7.67 5.80
C ARG A 158 2.72 -8.42 6.55
N GLY A 159 2.71 -8.32 7.88
CA GLY A 159 3.72 -8.91 8.74
C GLY A 159 3.89 -10.41 8.53
N PRO A 160 2.80 -11.21 8.56
CA PRO A 160 2.89 -12.66 8.38
C PRO A 160 3.58 -13.06 7.08
N THR A 161 3.27 -12.39 5.98
CA THR A 161 3.89 -12.67 4.67
C THR A 161 5.38 -12.35 4.69
N LEU A 162 5.77 -11.19 5.23
CA LEU A 162 7.18 -10.80 5.34
C LEU A 162 7.97 -11.76 6.23
N GLU A 163 7.41 -12.13 7.38
CA GLU A 163 8.02 -13.07 8.32
C GLU A 163 8.26 -14.45 7.68
N MET A 164 7.27 -14.98 6.95
CA MET A 164 7.41 -16.25 6.23
C MET A 164 8.47 -16.20 5.15
N ILE A 165 8.54 -15.11 4.38
CA ILE A 165 9.59 -14.93 3.36
C ILE A 165 10.98 -14.99 4.02
N LEU A 166 11.17 -14.17 5.06
CA LEU A 166 12.46 -14.10 5.75
C LEU A 166 12.80 -15.41 6.46
N THR A 167 11.83 -16.10 7.05
CA THR A 167 12.04 -17.43 7.67
C THR A 167 12.51 -18.45 6.64
N ARG A 168 11.85 -18.55 5.49
CA ARG A 168 12.23 -19.48 4.40
C ARG A 168 13.62 -19.19 3.86
N LEU A 169 14.01 -17.93 3.75
CA LEU A 169 15.32 -17.51 3.25
C LEU A 169 16.43 -17.78 4.29
N LYS A 170 16.24 -17.35 5.55
CA LYS A 170 17.26 -17.51 6.59
C LYS A 170 17.52 -18.96 6.97
N THR A 171 16.50 -19.81 6.87
CA THR A 171 16.64 -21.24 7.18
C THR A 171 17.28 -22.03 6.04
N GLY A 172 17.31 -21.46 4.83
CA GLY A 172 17.73 -22.17 3.63
C GLY A 172 16.68 -23.18 3.14
N TYR A 173 15.43 -23.02 3.56
CA TYR A 173 14.32 -23.85 3.09
C TYR A 173 14.14 -23.76 1.57
N ILE A 174 14.52 -22.61 0.98
CA ILE A 174 14.59 -22.40 -0.45
C ILE A 174 16.03 -22.02 -0.82
N GLY A 175 16.78 -22.94 -1.39
CA GLY A 175 18.13 -22.69 -1.88
C GLY A 175 19.20 -22.53 -0.77
N LYS A 176 20.21 -21.70 -1.06
CA LYS A 176 21.27 -21.37 -0.09
C LYS A 176 20.82 -20.22 0.79
N LYS A 177 21.30 -20.16 2.03
CA LYS A 177 21.08 -19.02 2.92
C LYS A 177 21.72 -17.77 2.33
N PRO A 178 20.94 -16.71 2.00
CA PRO A 178 21.49 -15.46 1.49
C PRO A 178 22.06 -14.61 2.63
N GLN A 179 22.89 -13.63 2.27
CA GLN A 179 23.15 -12.48 3.14
C GLN A 179 21.84 -11.71 3.31
N ILE A 180 21.50 -11.28 4.52
CA ILE A 180 20.32 -10.48 4.82
C ILE A 180 20.74 -9.09 5.28
N ILE A 181 20.28 -8.05 4.59
CA ILE A 181 20.38 -6.65 5.02
C ILE A 181 18.97 -6.20 5.36
N ALA A 182 18.66 -6.13 6.64
CA ALA A 182 17.36 -5.70 7.13
C ALA A 182 17.43 -4.22 7.53
N LEU A 183 16.55 -3.40 6.98
CA LEU A 183 16.46 -1.96 7.23
C LEU A 183 15.18 -1.68 8.00
N SER A 184 15.31 -1.00 9.14
CA SER A 184 14.20 -0.70 10.04
C SER A 184 14.18 0.79 10.42
N ALA A 185 13.00 1.31 10.77
CA ALA A 185 12.90 2.44 11.67
C ALA A 185 13.40 2.03 13.07
N THR A 186 13.59 2.98 13.97
CA THR A 186 13.92 2.70 15.37
C THR A 186 12.77 1.94 16.04
N ILE A 187 13.09 0.81 16.66
CA ILE A 187 12.17 -0.10 17.36
C ILE A 187 12.78 -0.51 18.71
N SER A 188 11.96 -0.84 19.70
CA SER A 188 12.44 -1.16 21.05
C SER A 188 13.11 -2.54 21.16
N ASN A 189 12.69 -3.52 20.40
CA ASN A 189 13.23 -4.89 20.42
C ASN A 189 14.05 -5.24 19.18
N SER A 190 14.88 -4.29 18.70
CA SER A 190 15.79 -4.46 17.57
C SER A 190 16.76 -5.62 17.77
N SER A 191 17.23 -5.87 19.00
CA SER A 191 18.12 -6.98 19.34
C SER A 191 17.47 -8.35 19.13
N GLU A 192 16.21 -8.53 19.55
CA GLU A 192 15.45 -9.77 19.33
C GLU A 192 15.24 -10.04 17.84
N LEU A 193 14.90 -8.98 17.08
CA LEU A 193 14.73 -9.08 15.64
C LEU A 193 16.04 -9.42 14.94
N ALA A 194 17.19 -8.86 15.38
CA ALA A 194 18.50 -9.14 14.85
C ALA A 194 18.93 -10.60 15.16
N GLU A 195 18.70 -11.08 16.37
CA GLU A 195 18.96 -12.45 16.77
C GLU A 195 18.13 -13.43 15.93
N TRP A 196 16.82 -13.18 15.81
CA TRP A 196 15.97 -14.00 14.96
C TRP A 196 16.45 -14.08 13.51
N LEU A 197 16.86 -12.96 12.91
CA LEU A 197 17.37 -12.92 11.54
C LEU A 197 18.80 -13.49 11.40
N GLY A 198 19.50 -13.73 12.50
CA GLY A 198 20.93 -14.06 12.51
C GLY A 198 21.80 -12.90 12.00
N CYS A 199 21.35 -11.67 12.23
CA CYS A 199 22.00 -10.43 11.81
C CYS A 199 22.82 -9.82 12.94
N LYS A 200 23.89 -9.13 12.60
CA LYS A 200 24.52 -8.18 13.52
C LYS A 200 23.67 -6.90 13.56
N LEU A 201 23.54 -6.31 14.74
CA LEU A 201 22.77 -5.07 14.95
C LEU A 201 23.65 -3.83 14.74
N VAL A 202 23.11 -2.87 14.01
CA VAL A 202 23.56 -1.47 13.96
C VAL A 202 22.39 -0.60 14.39
N GLU A 203 22.54 0.09 15.49
CA GLU A 203 21.52 0.94 16.09
C GLU A 203 22.08 2.33 16.28
N SER A 204 21.29 3.35 15.90
CA SER A 204 21.69 4.76 16.06
C SER A 204 20.47 5.66 16.01
N GLU A 205 20.47 6.70 16.80
CA GLU A 205 19.47 7.78 16.75
C GLU A 205 19.92 8.94 15.85
N TRP A 206 21.07 8.82 15.23
CA TRP A 206 21.65 9.88 14.40
C TRP A 206 20.78 10.22 13.19
N ARG A 207 20.66 11.53 12.92
CA ARG A 207 19.95 12.07 11.76
C ARG A 207 20.83 13.07 11.00
N PRO A 208 20.72 13.14 9.64
CA PRO A 208 21.47 14.14 8.85
C PRO A 208 20.97 15.57 9.11
N VAL A 209 19.72 15.73 9.46
CA VAL A 209 19.11 16.99 9.90
C VAL A 209 18.63 16.80 11.33
N PRO A 210 19.14 17.49 12.32
CA PRO A 210 18.66 17.44 13.70
C PRO A 210 17.15 17.68 13.77
N LEU A 211 16.47 17.01 14.68
CA LEU A 211 15.04 17.13 14.90
C LEU A 211 14.78 17.78 16.26
N SER A 212 14.08 18.88 16.23
CA SER A 212 13.48 19.49 17.42
C SER A 212 12.04 19.02 17.55
N GLU A 213 11.71 18.43 18.69
CA GLU A 213 10.36 17.95 19.00
C GLU A 213 9.73 18.84 20.06
N ALA A 214 8.50 19.29 19.83
CA ALA A 214 7.81 20.22 20.72
C ALA A 214 6.30 19.94 20.80
N VAL A 215 5.68 20.52 21.81
CA VAL A 215 4.23 20.46 22.03
C VAL A 215 3.68 21.89 22.11
N TYR A 216 2.70 22.19 21.26
CA TYR A 216 1.93 23.42 21.32
C TYR A 216 0.69 23.22 22.19
N SER A 217 0.54 24.05 23.23
CA SER A 217 -0.66 24.09 24.08
C SER A 217 -0.86 25.51 24.60
N ASN A 218 -2.09 26.00 24.57
CA ASN A 218 -2.48 27.29 25.15
C ASN A 218 -1.54 28.47 24.77
N HIS A 219 -1.25 28.60 23.45
CA HIS A 219 -0.38 29.64 22.89
C HIS A 219 1.13 29.53 23.21
N THR A 220 1.53 28.48 23.86
CA THR A 220 2.93 28.21 24.21
C THR A 220 3.44 26.99 23.49
N ILE A 221 4.67 27.03 22.99
CA ILE A 221 5.41 25.89 22.48
C ILE A 221 6.41 25.48 23.59
N THR A 222 6.26 24.25 24.06
CA THR A 222 7.18 23.63 25.01
C THR A 222 8.04 22.62 24.26
N ASN A 223 9.34 22.82 24.21
CA ASN A 223 10.26 21.95 23.51
C ASN A 223 10.62 20.69 24.34
N GLN A 224 11.40 19.80 23.75
CA GLN A 224 11.87 18.57 24.40
C GLN A 224 12.65 18.81 25.67
N ASP A 225 13.32 19.96 25.84
CA ASP A 225 14.06 20.35 27.03
C ASP A 225 13.16 21.02 28.10
N ARG A 226 11.85 21.03 27.93
CA ARG A 226 10.81 21.68 28.72
C ARG A 226 10.97 23.19 28.81
N VAL A 227 11.66 23.78 27.85
CA VAL A 227 11.77 25.25 27.75
C VAL A 227 10.54 25.77 27.02
N GLU A 228 9.81 26.68 27.66
CA GLU A 228 8.67 27.34 27.04
C GLU A 228 9.14 28.53 26.21
N SER A 229 8.71 28.61 24.99
CA SER A 229 8.78 29.81 24.15
C SER A 229 7.36 30.31 23.89
N GLU A 230 7.17 31.63 23.96
CA GLU A 230 5.94 32.19 23.41
C GLU A 230 5.88 31.75 21.93
N GLY A 231 4.90 30.90 21.62
CA GLY A 231 4.61 30.62 20.23
C GLY A 231 4.31 31.96 19.57
N ASN A 232 5.16 32.40 18.65
CA ASN A 232 4.98 33.65 17.88
C ASN A 232 3.76 33.58 16.93
N LEU A 233 2.72 32.86 17.36
CA LEU A 233 1.39 32.99 16.80
C LEU A 233 0.90 34.37 17.27
N ASP A 234 1.21 35.38 16.49
CA ASP A 234 0.73 36.76 16.72
C ASP A 234 -0.74 36.68 17.13
N LYS A 235 -1.13 37.26 18.24
CA LYS A 235 -2.55 37.27 18.70
C LYS A 235 -3.52 37.68 17.59
N LYS A 236 -3.05 38.43 16.57
CA LYS A 236 -3.77 38.73 15.34
C LYS A 236 -3.94 37.51 14.44
N ARG A 237 -3.05 36.55 14.44
CA ARG A 237 -3.16 35.31 13.62
C ARG A 237 -4.09 34.29 14.25
N GLU A 238 -4.12 34.16 15.56
CA GLU A 238 -5.08 33.29 16.25
C GLU A 238 -6.52 33.72 16.05
N THR A 239 -6.80 35.02 16.06
CA THR A 239 -8.13 35.53 15.71
C THR A 239 -8.50 35.34 14.24
N ARG A 240 -7.50 35.14 13.34
CA ARG A 240 -7.71 34.80 11.93
C ARG A 240 -7.83 33.28 11.69
N HIS A 241 -7.22 32.44 12.51
CA HIS A 241 -7.15 30.98 12.33
C HIS A 241 -7.68 30.29 13.56
N SER A 242 -8.87 29.74 13.46
CA SER A 242 -9.52 28.99 14.55
C SER A 242 -8.81 27.65 14.90
N LYS A 243 -7.75 27.29 14.17
CA LYS A 243 -7.04 26.02 14.33
C LYS A 243 -5.53 26.24 14.44
N PRO A 244 -4.92 25.94 15.62
CA PRO A 244 -3.49 26.14 15.87
C PRO A 244 -2.58 25.46 14.83
N ALA A 245 -2.92 24.23 14.39
CA ALA A 245 -2.12 23.52 13.39
C ALA A 245 -1.97 24.28 12.08
N ILE A 246 -3.00 25.02 11.65
CA ILE A 246 -2.95 25.84 10.43
C ILE A 246 -2.04 27.06 10.68
N GLY A 247 -2.20 27.73 11.82
CA GLY A 247 -1.35 28.87 12.19
C GLY A 247 0.12 28.53 12.17
N LEU A 248 0.51 27.42 12.85
CA LEU A 248 1.90 26.92 12.88
C LEU A 248 2.42 26.58 11.46
N GLY A 249 1.56 26.03 10.60
CA GLY A 249 1.92 25.75 9.22
C GLY A 249 2.14 27.00 8.37
N LEU A 250 1.34 28.04 8.60
CA LEU A 250 1.45 29.32 7.89
C LEU A 250 2.70 30.11 8.31
N ASP A 251 3.10 30.04 9.60
CA ASP A 251 4.36 30.61 10.06
C ASP A 251 5.54 30.07 9.25
N THR A 252 5.56 28.73 9.05
CA THR A 252 6.61 28.08 8.27
C THR A 252 6.62 28.55 6.81
N VAL A 253 5.44 28.78 6.22
CA VAL A 253 5.34 29.29 4.85
C VAL A 253 5.79 30.75 4.74
N GLU A 254 5.52 31.58 5.76
CA GLU A 254 5.98 32.96 5.81
C GLU A 254 7.50 33.05 5.90
N ASP A 255 8.15 32.09 6.57
CA ASP A 255 9.60 31.95 6.60
C ASP A 255 10.18 31.48 5.25
N GLY A 256 9.34 31.17 4.27
CA GLY A 256 9.72 30.73 2.91
C GLY A 256 9.82 29.22 2.76
N ASP A 257 9.51 28.46 3.81
CA ASP A 257 9.67 27.01 3.87
C ASP A 257 8.38 26.23 3.61
N GLN A 258 8.46 24.88 3.65
CA GLN A 258 7.34 23.99 3.48
C GLN A 258 6.91 23.38 4.81
N SER A 259 5.58 23.26 4.99
CA SER A 259 5.00 22.59 6.16
C SER A 259 4.15 21.38 5.76
N LEU A 260 4.16 20.35 6.60
CA LEU A 260 3.34 19.15 6.50
C LEU A 260 2.48 19.00 7.75
N ILE A 261 1.17 19.01 7.60
CA ILE A 261 0.22 18.87 8.72
C ILE A 261 -0.44 17.50 8.67
N PHE A 262 -0.18 16.66 9.66
CA PHE A 262 -0.91 15.41 9.84
C PHE A 262 -2.23 15.63 10.56
N THR A 263 -3.31 15.12 9.96
CA THR A 263 -4.68 15.17 10.49
C THR A 263 -5.24 13.76 10.59
N MET A 264 -6.06 13.47 11.59
CA MET A 264 -6.52 12.10 11.85
C MET A 264 -7.68 11.66 10.95
N THR A 265 -8.32 12.58 10.21
CA THR A 265 -9.41 12.25 9.29
C THR A 265 -9.22 12.88 7.92
N ARG A 266 -9.79 12.24 6.90
CA ARG A 266 -9.82 12.79 5.52
C ARG A 266 -10.53 14.15 5.48
N ALA A 267 -11.65 14.27 6.19
CA ALA A 267 -12.42 15.52 6.24
C ALA A 267 -11.62 16.66 6.86
N SER A 268 -10.91 16.41 7.95
CA SER A 268 -10.04 17.43 8.57
C SER A 268 -8.85 17.80 7.69
N SER A 269 -8.29 16.86 6.92
CA SER A 269 -7.23 17.15 5.94
C SER A 269 -7.74 18.10 4.85
N VAL A 270 -8.88 17.78 4.24
CA VAL A 270 -9.51 18.64 3.21
C VAL A 270 -9.84 20.04 3.76
N ALA A 271 -10.43 20.10 4.95
CA ALA A 271 -10.81 21.38 5.56
C ALA A 271 -9.56 22.24 5.87
N ALA A 272 -8.52 21.64 6.44
CA ALA A 272 -7.29 22.35 6.79
C ALA A 272 -6.57 22.89 5.54
N ALA A 273 -6.42 22.10 4.47
CA ALA A 273 -5.81 22.57 3.22
C ALA A 273 -6.63 23.71 2.56
N THR A 274 -7.96 23.55 2.54
CA THR A 274 -8.86 24.56 1.95
C THR A 274 -8.79 25.89 2.71
N GLU A 275 -8.72 25.83 4.04
CA GLU A 275 -8.60 27.00 4.89
C GLU A 275 -7.20 27.63 4.73
N ALA A 276 -6.14 26.83 4.87
CA ALA A 276 -4.76 27.30 4.75
C ALA A 276 -4.46 27.95 3.41
N GLY A 277 -4.98 27.40 2.30
CA GLY A 277 -4.75 27.91 0.95
C GLY A 277 -5.16 29.36 0.77
N LYS A 278 -6.16 29.85 1.50
CA LYS A 278 -6.58 31.26 1.41
C LYS A 278 -5.47 32.21 1.85
N PHE A 279 -4.68 31.81 2.83
CA PHE A 279 -3.62 32.61 3.44
C PHE A 279 -2.27 32.34 2.78
N VAL A 280 -1.99 31.09 2.36
CA VAL A 280 -0.78 30.77 1.61
C VAL A 280 -0.71 31.60 0.31
N ALA A 281 -1.82 31.77 -0.38
CA ALA A 281 -1.87 32.54 -1.61
C ALA A 281 -1.44 34.01 -1.43
N GLU A 282 -1.67 34.60 -0.26
CA GLU A 282 -1.29 36.01 0.05
C GLU A 282 0.23 36.15 0.19
N GLN A 283 0.96 35.04 0.43
CA GLN A 283 2.41 35.02 0.66
C GLN A 283 3.20 34.67 -0.62
N LEU A 284 2.51 34.16 -1.65
CA LEU A 284 3.15 33.69 -2.88
C LEU A 284 3.36 34.80 -3.89
N LYS A 285 4.48 34.70 -4.64
CA LYS A 285 4.77 35.57 -5.76
C LYS A 285 3.86 35.25 -6.96
N LYS A 286 3.71 36.23 -7.85
CA LYS A 286 2.83 36.11 -9.03
C LYS A 286 3.24 34.96 -9.95
N ASP A 287 4.53 34.73 -10.14
CA ASP A 287 5.05 33.62 -10.97
C ASP A 287 4.80 32.23 -10.35
N GLU A 288 4.83 32.12 -9.01
CA GLU A 288 4.46 30.90 -8.29
C GLU A 288 2.97 30.61 -8.45
N LEU A 289 2.10 31.62 -8.31
CA LEU A 289 0.65 31.48 -8.53
C LEU A 289 0.31 31.08 -9.97
N GLU A 290 1.02 31.59 -10.98
CA GLU A 290 0.83 31.19 -12.37
C GLU A 290 1.21 29.73 -12.62
N LYS A 291 2.28 29.24 -11.98
CA LYS A 291 2.66 27.81 -12.02
C LYS A 291 1.59 26.94 -11.35
N LEU A 292 1.14 27.31 -10.16
CA LEU A 292 0.12 26.60 -9.41
C LEU A 292 -1.23 26.55 -10.15
N LEU A 293 -1.57 27.61 -10.86
CA LEU A 293 -2.76 27.64 -11.72
C LEU A 293 -2.66 26.60 -12.86
N LYS A 294 -1.49 26.41 -13.45
CA LYS A 294 -1.26 25.37 -14.47
C LYS A 294 -1.40 23.98 -13.85
N ILE A 295 -0.76 23.75 -12.70
CA ILE A 295 -0.83 22.47 -11.96
C ILE A 295 -2.29 22.15 -11.60
N SER A 296 -3.04 23.11 -11.05
CA SER A 296 -4.44 22.91 -10.65
C SER A 296 -5.33 22.44 -11.82
N LYS A 297 -5.08 22.95 -13.02
CA LYS A 297 -5.79 22.50 -14.24
C LYS A 297 -5.45 21.04 -14.62
N THR A 298 -4.25 20.55 -14.31
CA THR A 298 -3.89 19.15 -14.58
C THR A 298 -4.55 18.18 -13.61
N ILE A 299 -4.94 18.65 -12.42
CA ILE A 299 -5.65 17.84 -11.41
C ILE A 299 -7.08 17.51 -11.88
N LEU A 300 -7.75 18.45 -12.55
CA LEU A 300 -9.13 18.24 -13.00
C LEU A 300 -9.19 17.18 -14.11
N PRO A 301 -10.03 16.14 -13.99
CA PRO A 301 -10.30 15.23 -15.07
C PRO A 301 -10.88 15.96 -16.30
N LYS A 302 -10.57 15.46 -17.50
CA LYS A 302 -11.12 16.03 -18.75
C LYS A 302 -12.63 15.87 -18.84
N GLU A 303 -13.15 14.76 -18.33
CA GLU A 303 -14.58 14.47 -18.32
C GLU A 303 -15.23 15.09 -17.08
N THR A 304 -16.24 15.91 -17.30
CA THR A 304 -16.95 16.62 -16.22
C THR A 304 -17.67 15.67 -15.27
N GLU A 305 -18.13 14.51 -15.76
CA GLU A 305 -18.78 13.46 -14.96
C GLU A 305 -17.84 12.82 -13.92
N ASP A 306 -16.52 12.93 -14.13
CA ASP A 306 -15.51 12.41 -13.22
C ASP A 306 -14.97 13.50 -12.26
N GLN A 307 -15.42 14.76 -12.40
CA GLN A 307 -15.03 15.86 -11.54
C GLN A 307 -15.85 15.88 -10.25
N THR A 308 -15.41 15.10 -9.25
CA THR A 308 -16.05 15.11 -7.92
C THR A 308 -15.83 16.44 -7.19
N LYS A 309 -16.65 16.69 -6.17
CA LYS A 309 -16.46 17.86 -5.29
C LYS A 309 -15.08 17.88 -4.63
N LEU A 310 -14.55 16.68 -4.29
CA LEU A 310 -13.22 16.52 -3.68
C LEU A 310 -12.13 16.98 -4.64
N VAL A 311 -12.15 16.52 -5.89
CA VAL A 311 -11.13 16.86 -6.89
C VAL A 311 -11.16 18.37 -7.21
N LYS A 312 -12.35 18.99 -7.25
CA LYS A 312 -12.49 20.44 -7.40
C LYS A 312 -11.88 21.20 -6.22
N LYS A 313 -12.18 20.77 -4.99
CA LYS A 313 -11.55 21.36 -3.78
C LYS A 313 -10.03 21.21 -3.80
N LEU A 314 -9.53 20.08 -4.28
CA LEU A 314 -8.08 19.88 -4.41
C LEU A 314 -7.45 20.85 -5.42
N ALA A 315 -8.06 20.98 -6.60
CA ALA A 315 -7.59 21.90 -7.61
C ALA A 315 -7.61 23.38 -7.11
N ASP A 316 -8.64 23.75 -6.35
CA ASP A 316 -8.72 25.07 -5.73
C ASP A 316 -7.69 25.29 -4.63
N ALA A 317 -7.43 24.28 -3.80
CA ALA A 317 -6.38 24.36 -2.78
C ALA A 317 -4.99 24.50 -3.43
N VAL A 318 -4.69 23.69 -4.45
CA VAL A 318 -3.40 23.71 -5.17
C VAL A 318 -3.18 25.04 -5.88
N LYS A 319 -4.21 25.61 -6.49
CA LYS A 319 -4.13 26.94 -7.08
C LYS A 319 -3.65 27.99 -6.08
N ASN A 320 -3.91 27.80 -4.81
CA ASN A 320 -3.57 28.67 -3.71
C ASN A 320 -2.32 28.23 -2.91
N GLY A 321 -1.52 27.28 -3.42
CA GLY A 321 -0.27 26.84 -2.80
C GLY A 321 -0.39 25.82 -1.67
N ALA A 322 -1.62 25.36 -1.37
CA ALA A 322 -1.87 24.30 -0.39
C ALA A 322 -2.42 23.04 -1.07
N ALA A 323 -2.25 21.87 -0.43
CA ALA A 323 -2.85 20.65 -0.93
C ALA A 323 -3.24 19.72 0.23
N PHE A 324 -4.09 18.74 -0.04
CA PHE A 324 -4.36 17.64 0.86
C PHE A 324 -4.06 16.29 0.20
N HIS A 325 -3.65 15.32 1.03
CA HIS A 325 -3.29 13.98 0.58
C HIS A 325 -3.92 12.92 1.47
N HIS A 326 -4.71 12.03 0.88
CA HIS A 326 -5.30 10.88 1.55
C HIS A 326 -5.78 9.82 0.56
N ALA A 327 -6.08 8.61 1.04
CA ALA A 327 -6.45 7.46 0.21
C ALA A 327 -7.74 7.64 -0.63
N GLY A 328 -8.60 8.61 -0.32
CA GLY A 328 -9.79 8.93 -1.12
C GLY A 328 -9.48 9.59 -2.47
N LEU A 329 -8.28 10.15 -2.65
CA LEU A 329 -7.81 10.67 -3.94
C LEU A 329 -7.39 9.54 -4.87
N ASP A 330 -7.61 9.73 -6.17
CA ASP A 330 -7.06 8.82 -7.17
C ASP A 330 -5.52 8.88 -7.24
N GLN A 331 -4.91 7.84 -7.80
CA GLN A 331 -3.44 7.73 -7.88
C GLN A 331 -2.81 8.88 -8.66
N ARG A 332 -3.46 9.36 -9.74
CA ARG A 332 -2.95 10.46 -10.56
C ARG A 332 -2.87 11.75 -9.75
N CYS A 333 -3.91 12.09 -9.00
CA CYS A 333 -3.93 13.27 -8.13
C CYS A 333 -2.85 13.17 -7.05
N ARG A 334 -2.71 12.01 -6.41
CA ARG A 334 -1.67 11.79 -5.41
C ARG A 334 -0.28 12.00 -5.97
N THR A 335 0.04 11.38 -7.11
CA THR A 335 1.34 11.54 -7.77
C THR A 335 1.65 13.00 -8.14
N ILE A 336 0.65 13.76 -8.63
CA ILE A 336 0.83 15.20 -8.93
C ILE A 336 1.19 15.95 -7.65
N ILE A 337 0.43 15.77 -6.57
CA ILE A 337 0.68 16.46 -5.29
C ILE A 337 2.06 16.12 -4.75
N GLU A 338 2.42 14.84 -4.73
CA GLU A 338 3.72 14.35 -4.25
C GLU A 338 4.88 14.97 -5.04
N THR A 339 4.76 15.02 -6.37
CA THR A 339 5.76 15.63 -7.26
C THR A 339 5.87 17.14 -7.02
N GLU A 340 4.73 17.83 -6.94
CA GLU A 340 4.74 19.29 -6.84
C GLU A 340 5.10 19.78 -5.43
N PHE A 341 4.87 18.97 -4.41
CA PHE A 341 5.40 19.24 -3.07
C PHE A 341 6.91 19.03 -3.02
N LYS A 342 7.44 17.93 -3.58
CA LYS A 342 8.89 17.70 -3.70
C LYS A 342 9.61 18.85 -4.47
N ASN A 343 8.95 19.39 -5.49
CA ASN A 343 9.48 20.51 -6.27
C ASN A 343 9.38 21.88 -5.56
N GLY A 344 8.79 21.94 -4.37
CA GLY A 344 8.63 23.17 -3.59
C GLY A 344 7.54 24.12 -4.10
N HIS A 345 6.70 23.70 -5.09
CA HIS A 345 5.61 24.52 -5.60
C HIS A 345 4.44 24.56 -4.62
N ILE A 346 4.05 23.44 -4.02
CA ILE A 346 3.09 23.37 -2.93
C ILE A 346 3.83 23.67 -1.63
N LYS A 347 3.38 24.69 -0.90
CA LYS A 347 4.05 25.15 0.33
C LYS A 347 3.50 24.47 1.59
N LEU A 348 2.19 24.19 1.60
CA LEU A 348 1.54 23.56 2.74
C LEU A 348 0.78 22.31 2.29
N LEU A 349 1.15 21.18 2.87
CA LEU A 349 0.49 19.90 2.62
C LEU A 349 -0.20 19.41 3.89
N THR A 350 -1.47 19.05 3.78
CA THR A 350 -2.17 18.35 4.86
C THR A 350 -2.36 16.89 4.48
N SER A 351 -2.19 15.97 5.42
CA SER A 351 -2.32 14.54 5.11
C SER A 351 -2.90 13.73 6.26
N THR A 352 -3.43 12.56 5.93
CA THR A 352 -3.67 11.51 6.93
C THR A 352 -2.37 10.74 7.21
N PRO A 353 -2.26 10.04 8.37
CA PRO A 353 -1.04 9.31 8.75
C PRO A 353 -0.55 8.29 7.72
N THR A 354 -1.42 7.82 6.83
CA THR A 354 -1.06 6.89 5.74
C THR A 354 0.07 7.40 4.83
N LEU A 355 0.32 8.70 4.78
CA LEU A 355 1.45 9.28 4.06
C LEU A 355 2.78 9.00 4.75
N ALA A 356 2.80 8.93 6.08
CA ALA A 356 4.03 8.74 6.85
C ALA A 356 4.72 7.41 6.52
N ALA A 357 3.97 6.36 6.25
CA ALA A 357 4.48 5.01 5.98
C ALA A 357 4.80 4.72 4.50
N GLY A 358 4.42 5.59 3.55
CA GLY A 358 4.39 5.16 2.14
C GLY A 358 5.14 6.01 1.12
N VAL A 359 5.46 7.25 1.43
CA VAL A 359 6.07 8.19 0.47
C VAL A 359 7.09 9.08 1.17
N ASN A 360 8.22 9.32 0.52
CA ASN A 360 9.24 10.22 1.05
C ASN A 360 8.92 11.69 0.69
N LEU A 361 8.22 12.38 1.59
CA LEU A 361 7.85 13.81 1.46
C LEU A 361 8.30 14.56 2.72
N PRO A 362 9.56 14.98 2.81
CA PRO A 362 10.04 15.76 3.93
C PRO A 362 9.61 17.24 3.83
N ALA A 363 9.42 17.87 4.97
CA ALA A 363 9.12 19.29 5.11
C ALA A 363 10.01 19.92 6.20
N ARG A 364 10.22 21.22 6.19
CA ARG A 364 10.96 21.91 7.27
C ARG A 364 10.28 21.69 8.61
N ARG A 365 8.95 21.83 8.65
CA ARG A 365 8.14 21.65 9.85
C ARG A 365 7.03 20.62 9.61
N VAL A 366 6.89 19.69 10.55
CA VAL A 366 5.80 18.73 10.63
C VAL A 366 4.90 19.09 11.82
N ILE A 367 3.60 19.12 11.59
CA ILE A 367 2.62 19.45 12.63
C ILE A 367 1.65 18.28 12.75
N ILE A 368 1.51 17.76 13.97
CA ILE A 368 0.59 16.69 14.29
C ILE A 368 -0.63 17.31 14.98
N SER A 369 -1.71 17.47 14.23
CA SER A 369 -2.91 18.20 14.69
C SER A 369 -3.67 17.49 15.82
N SER A 370 -3.46 16.20 15.99
CA SER A 370 -4.00 15.37 17.07
C SER A 370 -3.23 14.06 17.12
N VAL A 371 -3.06 13.51 18.30
CA VAL A 371 -2.52 12.16 18.53
C VAL A 371 -3.62 11.13 18.78
N PHE A 372 -4.89 11.49 18.61
CA PHE A 372 -6.04 10.57 18.78
C PHE A 372 -6.68 10.27 17.44
N ARG A 373 -6.87 8.98 17.17
CA ARG A 373 -7.58 8.46 16.00
C ARG A 373 -8.94 7.91 16.39
N PHE A 374 -9.96 8.22 15.60
CA PHE A 374 -11.27 7.59 15.74
C PHE A 374 -11.22 6.18 15.14
N GLY A 375 -11.52 5.18 15.95
CA GLY A 375 -11.59 3.77 15.56
C GLY A 375 -12.95 3.15 15.92
N PRO A 376 -13.16 1.86 15.59
CA PRO A 376 -14.41 1.16 15.89
C PRO A 376 -14.79 1.18 17.38
N ASN A 377 -13.79 1.20 18.27
CA ASN A 377 -13.94 1.22 19.72
C ASN A 377 -13.87 2.65 20.32
N GLY A 378 -14.03 3.69 19.51
CA GLY A 378 -13.92 5.08 19.95
C GLY A 378 -12.57 5.73 19.63
N ASN A 379 -12.24 6.80 20.35
CA ASN A 379 -10.96 7.49 20.19
C ASN A 379 -9.84 6.71 20.88
N ALA A 380 -8.83 6.33 20.11
CA ALA A 380 -7.61 5.70 20.62
C ALA A 380 -6.38 6.56 20.29
N PRO A 381 -5.35 6.62 21.18
CA PRO A 381 -4.10 7.27 20.87
C PRO A 381 -3.37 6.53 19.73
N ILE A 382 -2.59 7.25 18.94
CA ILE A 382 -1.67 6.64 17.98
C ILE A 382 -0.49 6.00 18.71
N SER A 383 0.16 5.02 18.11
CA SER A 383 1.37 4.43 18.68
C SER A 383 2.55 5.40 18.65
N ILE A 384 3.52 5.19 19.54
CA ILE A 384 4.75 5.99 19.56
C ILE A 384 5.53 5.77 18.27
N LEU A 385 5.54 4.54 17.75
CA LEU A 385 6.17 4.23 16.45
C LEU A 385 5.56 5.06 15.32
N GLU A 386 4.23 5.16 15.25
CA GLU A 386 3.53 5.97 14.24
C GLU A 386 3.86 7.47 14.40
N TYR A 387 3.89 7.96 15.64
CA TYR A 387 4.32 9.32 15.94
C TYR A 387 5.75 9.59 15.44
N LYS A 388 6.71 8.72 15.78
CA LYS A 388 8.11 8.85 15.32
C LYS A 388 8.26 8.77 13.80
N GLN A 389 7.44 7.99 13.11
CA GLN A 389 7.40 7.96 11.64
C GLN A 389 6.90 9.27 11.04
N MET A 390 5.91 9.93 11.65
CA MET A 390 5.44 11.26 11.25
C MET A 390 6.50 12.32 11.51
N CYS A 391 7.10 12.36 12.69
CA CYS A 391 8.20 13.27 13.04
C CYS A 391 9.41 13.07 12.13
N GLY A 392 9.64 11.84 11.70
CA GLY A 392 10.69 11.49 10.74
C GLY A 392 10.63 12.23 9.40
N ARG A 393 9.50 12.86 9.08
CA ARG A 393 9.32 13.70 7.90
C ARG A 393 9.78 15.15 8.08
N ALA A 394 10.15 15.55 9.29
CA ALA A 394 10.69 16.88 9.54
C ALA A 394 12.17 16.97 9.20
N GLY A 395 12.56 18.07 8.52
CA GLY A 395 13.91 18.33 8.04
C GLY A 395 14.18 17.76 6.63
N ARG A 396 14.49 18.64 5.69
CA ARG A 396 14.86 18.28 4.31
C ARG A 396 16.39 18.23 4.20
N PRO A 397 17.02 17.04 4.00
CA PRO A 397 18.45 16.97 3.78
C PRO A 397 18.86 17.91 2.63
N GLN A 398 19.99 18.63 2.77
CA GLN A 398 20.54 19.62 1.85
C GLN A 398 19.81 20.98 1.80
N TYR A 399 18.69 21.17 2.48
CA TYR A 399 17.96 22.44 2.50
C TYR A 399 17.82 23.02 3.90
N ASP A 400 17.62 22.16 4.90
CA ASP A 400 17.30 22.57 6.28
C ASP A 400 18.46 22.23 7.21
N ASP A 401 18.85 23.18 8.07
CA ASP A 401 19.83 22.96 9.14
C ASP A 401 19.22 22.19 10.30
N GLU A 402 17.89 22.32 10.49
CA GLU A 402 17.10 21.68 11.55
C GLU A 402 15.70 21.37 11.05
N GLY A 403 15.13 20.23 11.46
CA GLY A 403 13.73 19.86 11.28
C GLY A 403 12.94 20.11 12.57
N GLU A 404 11.68 20.50 12.45
CA GLU A 404 10.85 20.72 13.62
C GLU A 404 9.56 19.89 13.54
N SER A 405 9.21 19.21 14.66
CA SER A 405 7.95 18.48 14.79
C SER A 405 7.16 19.00 15.97
N ILE A 406 5.90 19.40 15.74
CA ILE A 406 5.05 19.99 16.79
C ILE A 406 3.75 19.21 16.95
N ILE A 407 3.48 18.70 18.15
CA ILE A 407 2.17 18.15 18.53
C ILE A 407 1.25 19.30 18.95
N VAL A 408 0.05 19.38 18.41
CA VAL A 408 -1.00 20.26 18.92
C VAL A 408 -1.78 19.52 19.99
N ALA A 409 -1.54 19.88 21.25
CA ALA A 409 -2.10 19.23 22.42
C ALA A 409 -3.32 19.96 22.98
N LYS A 410 -4.16 19.19 23.67
CA LYS A 410 -5.22 19.70 24.54
C LYS A 410 -4.85 19.32 25.98
N GLY A 411 -4.46 20.29 26.78
CA GLY A 411 -4.07 20.08 28.18
C GLY A 411 -2.58 20.24 28.41
N SER A 412 -2.03 19.54 29.43
CA SER A 412 -0.64 19.67 29.83
C SER A 412 0.36 19.22 28.77
N PRO A 413 1.28 20.05 28.30
CA PRO A 413 2.29 19.67 27.32
C PRO A 413 3.22 18.56 27.82
N ASN A 414 3.53 18.52 29.10
CA ASN A 414 4.44 17.53 29.69
C ASN A 414 3.97 16.08 29.47
N GLN A 415 2.66 15.82 29.56
CA GLN A 415 2.12 14.46 29.29
C GLN A 415 2.40 14.00 27.89
N TYR A 416 2.33 14.88 26.91
CA TYR A 416 2.64 14.55 25.51
C TYR A 416 4.15 14.43 25.28
N LEU A 417 4.96 15.26 25.94
CA LEU A 417 6.42 15.13 25.89
C LEU A 417 6.86 13.79 26.47
N GLU A 418 6.42 13.44 27.67
CA GLU A 418 6.77 12.20 28.34
C GLU A 418 6.32 10.97 27.55
N HIS A 419 5.09 10.99 26.98
CA HIS A 419 4.55 9.83 26.30
C HIS A 419 5.09 9.65 24.89
N TYR A 420 5.17 10.72 24.09
CA TYR A 420 5.52 10.64 22.67
C TYR A 420 6.97 11.00 22.37
N VAL A 421 7.47 12.11 22.95
CA VAL A 421 8.81 12.62 22.64
C VAL A 421 9.86 11.76 23.34
N ASP A 422 9.71 11.55 24.65
CA ASP A 422 10.61 10.71 25.45
C ASP A 422 10.22 9.22 25.41
N GLY A 423 9.02 8.93 24.87
CA GLY A 423 8.47 7.58 24.84
C GLY A 423 9.27 6.63 23.96
N ILE A 424 9.38 5.40 24.41
CA ILE A 424 10.02 4.30 23.68
C ILE A 424 8.95 3.66 22.76
N PRO A 425 9.24 3.48 21.46
CA PRO A 425 8.32 2.77 20.56
C PRO A 425 7.92 1.39 21.09
N GLU A 426 6.72 0.97 20.77
CA GLU A 426 6.20 -0.33 21.15
C GLU A 426 7.10 -1.46 20.57
N SER A 427 7.19 -2.58 21.27
CA SER A 427 7.87 -3.78 20.78
C SER A 427 7.11 -4.37 19.60
N LEU A 428 7.85 -4.86 18.62
CA LEU A 428 7.26 -5.58 17.51
C LEU A 428 6.77 -6.95 17.98
N GLU A 429 5.52 -7.23 17.69
CA GLU A 429 4.92 -8.55 17.93
C GLU A 429 4.57 -9.22 16.61
N SER A 430 4.92 -10.49 16.50
CA SER A 430 4.58 -11.27 15.31
C SER A 430 3.06 -11.46 15.18
N GLN A 431 2.58 -11.36 13.94
CA GLN A 431 1.17 -11.59 13.60
C GLN A 431 0.95 -12.93 12.89
N ILE A 432 1.99 -13.75 12.75
CA ILE A 432 1.93 -15.02 11.99
C ILE A 432 1.09 -16.09 12.68
N LEU A 433 1.04 -16.05 14.01
CA LEU A 433 0.31 -17.03 14.83
C LEU A 433 -1.19 -16.71 14.99
N GLY A 434 -1.68 -15.65 14.35
CA GLY A 434 -3.10 -15.37 14.22
C GLY A 434 -3.81 -16.47 13.41
N ASP A 435 -5.05 -16.75 13.73
CA ASP A 435 -5.79 -17.90 13.19
C ASP A 435 -5.79 -18.00 11.67
N SER A 436 -6.14 -16.92 10.98
CA SER A 436 -6.17 -16.87 9.52
C SER A 436 -4.76 -16.99 8.93
N SER A 437 -3.80 -16.21 9.46
CA SER A 437 -2.41 -16.23 9.01
C SER A 437 -1.81 -17.62 9.14
N LEU A 438 -2.02 -18.27 10.29
CA LEU A 438 -1.47 -19.60 10.55
C LEU A 438 -2.07 -20.66 9.61
N ARG A 439 -3.40 -20.62 9.33
CA ARG A 439 -4.04 -21.52 8.34
C ARG A 439 -3.43 -21.35 6.94
N ILE A 440 -3.30 -20.11 6.48
CA ILE A 440 -2.75 -19.80 5.15
C ILE A 440 -1.32 -20.34 5.03
N HIS A 441 -0.47 -20.07 6.03
CA HIS A 441 0.94 -20.42 5.97
C HIS A 441 1.21 -21.89 6.25
N LEU A 442 0.40 -22.57 7.07
CA LEU A 442 0.43 -24.02 7.24
C LEU A 442 0.07 -24.73 5.93
N LEU A 443 -1.03 -24.35 5.30
CA LEU A 443 -1.39 -24.91 4.00
C LEU A 443 -0.27 -24.65 2.96
N GLY A 444 0.32 -23.45 2.97
CA GLY A 444 1.42 -23.08 2.10
C GLY A 444 2.69 -23.92 2.34
N LEU A 445 3.04 -24.20 3.60
CA LEU A 445 4.17 -25.06 3.93
C LEU A 445 3.91 -26.50 3.47
N ILE A 446 2.74 -27.05 3.78
CA ILE A 446 2.35 -28.41 3.37
C ILE A 446 2.34 -28.55 1.84
N ALA A 447 1.75 -27.61 1.13
CA ALA A 447 1.62 -27.65 -0.33
C ALA A 447 2.97 -27.54 -1.05
N THR A 448 3.94 -26.84 -0.48
CA THR A 448 5.28 -26.66 -1.08
C THR A 448 6.25 -27.80 -0.67
N SER A 449 6.12 -28.34 0.53
CA SER A 449 7.00 -29.40 1.04
C SER A 449 6.64 -30.78 0.50
N SER A 450 5.35 -31.03 0.29
CA SER A 450 4.81 -32.36 -0.04
C SER A 450 4.98 -32.76 -1.51
N THR A 451 5.72 -31.97 -2.31
CA THR A 451 5.93 -32.27 -3.74
C THR A 451 6.54 -33.66 -3.96
N PHE A 452 7.34 -34.16 -3.01
CA PHE A 452 7.99 -35.47 -3.10
C PHE A 452 7.56 -36.46 -2.01
N SER A 453 7.18 -35.97 -0.82
CA SER A 453 6.74 -36.81 0.31
C SER A 453 5.86 -36.01 1.30
N PRO A 454 4.97 -36.72 2.07
CA PRO A 454 4.21 -36.04 3.12
C PRO A 454 5.12 -35.38 4.14
N ILE A 455 4.70 -34.24 4.69
CA ILE A 455 5.41 -33.58 5.79
C ILE A 455 4.83 -34.02 7.13
N SER A 456 5.69 -34.35 8.10
CA SER A 456 5.25 -34.70 9.44
C SER A 456 4.92 -33.46 10.29
N GLU A 457 4.12 -33.63 11.34
CA GLU A 457 3.80 -32.55 12.28
C GLU A 457 5.06 -32.02 13.00
N GLU A 458 6.03 -32.88 13.30
CA GLU A 458 7.29 -32.48 13.92
C GLU A 458 8.07 -31.52 13.03
N LYS A 459 8.16 -31.78 11.72
CA LYS A 459 8.83 -30.88 10.78
C LYS A 459 8.09 -29.55 10.60
N ILE A 460 6.75 -29.57 10.69
CA ILE A 460 5.95 -28.34 10.68
C ILE A 460 6.26 -27.52 11.95
N ASN A 461 6.26 -28.15 13.12
CA ASN A 461 6.59 -27.50 14.38
C ASN A 461 8.03 -26.97 14.38
N GLU A 462 8.99 -27.75 13.89
CA GLU A 462 10.40 -27.34 13.72
C GLU A 462 10.52 -26.10 12.83
N PHE A 463 9.77 -26.05 11.71
CA PHE A 463 9.79 -24.90 10.83
C PHE A 463 9.20 -23.65 11.49
N PHE A 464 8.00 -23.77 12.10
CA PHE A 464 7.33 -22.63 12.73
C PHE A 464 8.05 -22.15 14.00
N SER A 465 8.75 -23.02 14.73
CA SER A 465 9.61 -22.59 15.86
C SER A 465 10.76 -21.67 15.43
N GLN A 466 11.11 -21.64 14.14
CA GLN A 466 12.12 -20.75 13.59
C GLN A 466 11.54 -19.40 13.09
N THR A 467 10.21 -19.19 13.14
CA THR A 467 9.59 -17.89 12.86
C THR A 467 9.81 -16.94 14.04
N PHE A 468 9.66 -15.65 13.82
CA PHE A 468 9.78 -14.65 14.89
C PHE A 468 8.74 -14.90 15.99
N GLY A 469 7.49 -15.17 15.59
CA GLY A 469 6.42 -15.49 16.55
C GLY A 469 6.58 -16.84 17.22
N GLY A 470 7.23 -17.81 16.56
CA GLY A 470 7.44 -19.14 17.11
C GLY A 470 8.55 -19.24 18.15
N LEU A 471 9.48 -18.26 18.21
CA LEU A 471 10.61 -18.29 19.15
C LEU A 471 10.18 -18.20 20.62
N SER A 472 9.08 -17.53 20.91
CA SER A 472 8.64 -17.20 22.28
C SER A 472 7.25 -17.70 22.64
N ASP A 473 6.59 -18.49 21.77
CA ASP A 473 5.21 -18.95 22.01
C ASP A 473 5.18 -20.40 22.56
N ASP A 474 5.02 -20.51 23.87
CA ASP A 474 4.91 -21.81 24.58
C ASP A 474 3.72 -22.67 24.11
N LYS A 475 2.73 -22.09 23.40
CA LYS A 475 1.55 -22.77 22.89
C LYS A 475 1.62 -23.06 21.39
N LEU A 476 2.77 -22.85 20.76
CA LEU A 476 2.95 -22.99 19.31
C LEU A 476 2.44 -24.33 18.79
N GLU A 477 2.88 -25.46 19.36
CA GLU A 477 2.48 -26.81 18.93
C GLU A 477 0.95 -27.01 19.05
N SER A 478 0.34 -26.53 20.12
CA SER A 478 -1.12 -26.62 20.32
C SER A 478 -1.88 -25.79 19.28
N LYS A 479 -1.40 -24.60 18.95
CA LYS A 479 -1.99 -23.75 17.91
C LYS A 479 -1.88 -24.41 16.54
N ILE A 480 -0.72 -24.96 16.19
CA ILE A 480 -0.47 -25.69 14.95
C ILE A 480 -1.39 -26.89 14.84
N SER A 481 -1.44 -27.76 15.86
CA SER A 481 -2.28 -28.95 15.87
C SER A 481 -3.78 -28.59 15.69
N THR A 482 -4.23 -27.53 16.33
CA THR A 482 -5.60 -27.04 16.17
C THR A 482 -5.90 -26.63 14.72
N ARG A 483 -5.01 -25.83 14.10
CA ARG A 483 -5.20 -25.39 12.70
C ARG A 483 -5.07 -26.54 11.69
N LEU A 484 -4.22 -27.53 11.96
CA LEU A 484 -4.14 -28.75 11.13
C LEU A 484 -5.46 -29.53 11.13
N LYS A 485 -6.11 -29.65 12.29
CA LYS A 485 -7.46 -30.26 12.40
C LYS A 485 -8.49 -29.47 11.60
N GLU A 486 -8.46 -28.14 11.67
CA GLU A 486 -9.35 -27.29 10.86
C GLU A 486 -9.10 -27.47 9.37
N LEU A 487 -7.85 -27.44 8.91
CA LEU A 487 -7.50 -27.65 7.51
C LEU A 487 -7.98 -29.01 6.99
N LYS A 488 -7.96 -30.04 7.83
CA LYS A 488 -8.52 -31.35 7.51
C LYS A 488 -10.04 -31.30 7.41
N THR A 489 -10.71 -30.64 8.34
CA THR A 489 -12.17 -30.46 8.34
C THR A 489 -12.66 -29.70 7.10
N TYR A 490 -11.86 -28.74 6.61
CA TYR A 490 -12.17 -27.97 5.41
C TYR A 490 -11.78 -28.68 4.09
N ASP A 491 -11.39 -29.94 4.15
CA ASP A 491 -10.90 -30.72 2.99
C ASP A 491 -9.68 -30.10 2.30
N MET A 492 -8.81 -29.42 3.05
CA MET A 492 -7.61 -28.79 2.49
C MET A 492 -6.41 -29.72 2.49
N ILE A 493 -6.32 -30.64 3.45
CA ILE A 493 -5.23 -31.58 3.65
C ILE A 493 -5.70 -32.98 4.00
N THR A 494 -4.87 -33.99 3.70
CA THR A 494 -4.96 -35.35 4.21
C THR A 494 -3.80 -35.64 5.16
N ASP A 495 -3.92 -36.67 6.02
CA ASP A 495 -2.92 -37.05 7.02
C ASP A 495 -2.40 -38.50 6.87
N GLU A 496 -2.56 -39.10 5.68
CA GLU A 496 -2.09 -40.46 5.41
C GLU A 496 -0.56 -40.53 5.25
N GLY A 497 0.11 -40.99 6.31
CA GLY A 497 1.58 -41.07 6.35
C GLY A 497 2.28 -39.70 6.42
N GLY A 498 1.59 -38.69 6.97
CA GLY A 498 1.96 -37.30 7.06
C GLY A 498 1.02 -36.41 6.24
N PHE A 499 1.19 -35.09 6.37
CA PHE A 499 0.27 -34.12 5.76
C PHE A 499 0.60 -33.89 4.29
N LYS A 500 -0.46 -33.90 3.45
CA LYS A 500 -0.44 -33.55 2.03
C LYS A 500 -1.62 -32.65 1.69
N PRO A 501 -1.52 -31.73 0.73
CA PRO A 501 -2.69 -30.99 0.26
C PRO A 501 -3.63 -31.91 -0.53
N THR A 502 -4.92 -31.76 -0.35
CA THR A 502 -5.91 -32.27 -1.30
C THR A 502 -5.83 -31.52 -2.63
N LYS A 503 -6.53 -31.98 -3.66
CA LYS A 503 -6.65 -31.20 -4.91
C LYS A 503 -7.30 -29.84 -4.67
N PHE A 504 -8.26 -29.76 -3.76
CA PHE A 504 -8.91 -28.52 -3.38
C PHE A 504 -7.94 -27.63 -2.56
N GLY A 505 -7.28 -28.19 -1.54
CA GLY A 505 -6.27 -27.47 -0.78
C GLY A 505 -5.12 -26.92 -1.65
N GLN A 506 -4.67 -27.70 -2.63
CA GLN A 506 -3.67 -27.21 -3.62
C GLN A 506 -4.24 -26.04 -4.44
N LYS A 507 -5.51 -26.08 -4.84
CA LYS A 507 -6.17 -24.95 -5.53
C LYS A 507 -6.27 -23.71 -4.66
N ILE A 508 -6.65 -23.87 -3.39
CA ILE A 508 -6.78 -22.76 -2.43
C ILE A 508 -5.42 -22.14 -2.11
N PHE A 509 -4.37 -22.96 -1.96
CA PHE A 509 -3.00 -22.46 -1.84
C PHE A 509 -2.61 -21.53 -3.01
N TRP A 510 -2.93 -21.91 -4.25
CA TRP A 510 -2.67 -21.07 -5.42
C TRP A 510 -3.50 -19.78 -5.44
N LEU A 511 -4.70 -19.80 -4.88
CA LEU A 511 -5.58 -18.63 -4.79
C LEU A 511 -5.20 -17.69 -3.64
N ARG A 512 -4.40 -18.16 -2.66
CA ARG A 512 -3.87 -17.36 -1.55
C ARG A 512 -4.97 -16.69 -0.72
N ILE A 513 -6.05 -17.42 -0.45
CA ILE A 513 -7.14 -17.03 0.43
C ILE A 513 -7.11 -17.90 1.69
N ASP A 514 -7.68 -17.41 2.81
CA ASP A 514 -7.82 -18.23 4.00
C ASP A 514 -8.61 -19.51 3.66
N PRO A 515 -8.08 -20.70 3.99
CA PRO A 515 -8.77 -21.97 3.84
C PRO A 515 -10.19 -21.96 4.42
N LYS A 516 -10.40 -21.28 5.56
CA LYS A 516 -11.74 -21.14 6.15
C LYS A 516 -12.68 -20.35 5.24
N THR A 517 -12.23 -19.22 4.73
CA THR A 517 -13.02 -18.41 3.80
C THR A 517 -13.37 -19.19 2.53
N ALA A 518 -12.44 -19.98 2.01
CA ALA A 518 -12.70 -20.82 0.84
C ALA A 518 -13.75 -21.91 1.13
N PHE A 519 -13.73 -22.50 2.33
CA PHE A 519 -14.72 -23.44 2.79
C PHE A 519 -16.09 -22.76 2.93
N ASP A 520 -16.17 -21.58 3.55
CA ASP A 520 -17.39 -20.80 3.71
C ASP A 520 -17.98 -20.41 2.32
N ILE A 521 -17.14 -19.99 1.36
CA ILE A 521 -17.58 -19.73 -0.02
C ILE A 521 -18.21 -20.97 -0.64
N THR A 522 -17.61 -22.15 -0.45
CA THR A 522 -18.15 -23.40 -1.02
C THR A 522 -19.55 -23.68 -0.46
N ALA A 523 -19.74 -23.51 0.85
CA ALA A 523 -21.05 -23.66 1.50
C ALA A 523 -22.09 -22.65 0.96
N TYR A 524 -21.70 -21.38 0.76
CA TYR A 524 -22.60 -20.38 0.16
C TYR A 524 -23.00 -20.73 -1.28
N LEU A 525 -22.09 -21.32 -2.05
CA LEU A 525 -22.37 -21.68 -3.44
C LEU A 525 -23.31 -22.89 -3.58
N GLU A 526 -23.58 -23.66 -2.54
CA GLU A 526 -24.62 -24.72 -2.51
C GLU A 526 -26.02 -24.13 -2.78
N ASP A 527 -26.26 -22.88 -2.41
CA ASP A 527 -27.52 -22.18 -2.64
C ASP A 527 -27.66 -21.60 -4.06
N TYR A 528 -26.65 -21.74 -4.91
CA TYR A 528 -26.70 -21.29 -6.29
C TYR A 528 -27.72 -22.10 -7.10
N VAL A 529 -28.66 -21.42 -7.76
CA VAL A 529 -29.66 -22.02 -8.64
C VAL A 529 -29.41 -21.62 -10.07
N GLN A 530 -29.12 -22.61 -10.92
CA GLN A 530 -28.88 -22.37 -12.34
C GLN A 530 -30.12 -21.77 -13.04
N GLY A 531 -29.90 -20.75 -13.85
CA GLY A 531 -30.96 -20.05 -14.62
C GLY A 531 -31.52 -18.81 -13.92
N ASN A 532 -31.22 -18.58 -12.66
CA ASN A 532 -31.52 -17.34 -11.94
C ASN A 532 -30.31 -16.40 -11.96
N LYS A 533 -30.55 -15.08 -11.90
CA LYS A 533 -29.47 -14.11 -11.74
C LYS A 533 -29.21 -13.88 -10.26
N HIS A 534 -27.95 -14.06 -9.83
CA HIS A 534 -27.53 -13.91 -8.43
C HIS A 534 -26.55 -12.75 -8.20
N THR A 535 -26.64 -11.72 -9.03
CA THR A 535 -25.67 -10.59 -9.00
C THR A 535 -25.61 -9.93 -7.63
N PHE A 536 -26.74 -9.67 -7.00
CA PHE A 536 -26.79 -9.01 -5.69
C PHE A 536 -26.27 -9.95 -4.59
N GLY A 537 -26.69 -11.23 -4.60
CA GLY A 537 -26.21 -12.23 -3.65
C GLY A 537 -24.69 -12.41 -3.69
N PHE A 538 -24.06 -12.38 -4.90
CA PHE A 538 -22.61 -12.42 -5.02
C PHE A 538 -21.95 -11.17 -4.45
N LEU A 539 -22.48 -9.97 -4.74
CA LEU A 539 -21.92 -8.72 -4.18
C LEU A 539 -22.03 -8.71 -2.65
N HIS A 540 -23.17 -9.14 -2.12
CA HIS A 540 -23.39 -9.25 -0.68
C HIS A 540 -22.41 -10.25 -0.06
N MET A 541 -22.30 -11.46 -0.60
CA MET A 541 -21.32 -12.45 -0.13
C MET A 541 -19.92 -11.88 -0.12
N ILE A 542 -19.47 -11.28 -1.22
CA ILE A 542 -18.12 -10.73 -1.34
C ILE A 542 -17.85 -9.65 -0.31
N THR A 543 -18.79 -8.73 -0.07
CA THR A 543 -18.60 -7.62 0.88
C THR A 543 -18.61 -8.06 2.35
N ASN A 544 -19.06 -9.28 2.63
CA ASN A 544 -19.05 -9.88 3.95
C ASN A 544 -17.92 -10.90 4.19
N LEU A 545 -17.07 -11.15 3.18
CA LEU A 545 -15.87 -11.97 3.39
C LEU A 545 -14.85 -11.22 4.27
N PRO A 546 -14.13 -11.93 5.17
CA PRO A 546 -13.12 -11.34 6.05
C PRO A 546 -12.01 -10.58 5.28
N GLU A 547 -11.70 -11.01 4.06
CA GLU A 547 -10.67 -10.39 3.20
C GLU A 547 -11.17 -9.14 2.47
N PHE A 548 -12.46 -8.82 2.59
CA PHE A 548 -12.99 -7.64 1.91
C PHE A 548 -12.59 -6.35 2.64
N TYR A 549 -11.93 -5.44 1.92
CA TYR A 549 -11.48 -4.14 2.41
C TYR A 549 -11.52 -3.10 1.27
N PRO A 550 -11.86 -1.83 1.54
CA PRO A 550 -12.28 -1.25 2.82
C PRO A 550 -13.76 -1.49 3.13
N GLN A 551 -14.07 -1.69 4.40
CA GLN A 551 -15.45 -1.69 4.89
C GLN A 551 -15.83 -0.28 5.37
N PHE A 552 -17.00 0.19 4.97
CA PHE A 552 -17.56 1.45 5.41
C PHE A 552 -18.90 1.22 6.09
N GLY A 553 -19.08 1.75 7.29
CA GLY A 553 -20.34 1.69 8.01
C GLY A 553 -21.51 2.37 7.27
N VAL A 554 -22.70 1.90 7.47
CA VAL A 554 -23.93 2.48 6.95
C VAL A 554 -24.39 3.58 7.91
N THR A 555 -24.93 4.67 7.37
CA THR A 555 -25.57 5.75 8.14
C THR A 555 -27.10 5.59 8.04
N GLU A 556 -27.85 6.11 9.01
CA GLU A 556 -29.32 6.04 9.03
C GLU A 556 -29.95 6.37 7.66
N LYS A 557 -29.47 7.41 6.99
CA LYS A 557 -29.95 7.78 5.66
C LYS A 557 -29.70 6.72 4.58
N LEU A 558 -28.70 5.87 4.76
CA LEU A 558 -28.38 4.80 3.80
C LEU A 558 -29.12 3.50 4.17
N GLU A 559 -29.56 3.34 5.42
CA GLU A 559 -30.36 2.21 5.87
C GLU A 559 -31.68 2.12 5.11
N GLU A 560 -32.39 3.24 4.96
CA GLU A 560 -33.65 3.29 4.18
C GLU A 560 -33.44 2.80 2.73
N LYS A 561 -32.35 3.21 2.08
CA LYS A 561 -32.02 2.73 0.73
C LYS A 561 -31.65 1.25 0.70
N MET A 562 -31.04 0.75 1.75
CA MET A 562 -30.70 -0.67 1.85
C MET A 562 -31.97 -1.53 2.03
N GLU A 563 -32.93 -1.06 2.81
CA GLU A 563 -34.22 -1.73 2.99
C GLU A 563 -34.98 -1.84 1.66
N GLU A 564 -35.02 -0.75 0.86
CA GLU A 564 -35.64 -0.78 -0.47
C GLU A 564 -34.95 -1.81 -1.39
N ILE A 565 -33.62 -1.84 -1.39
CA ILE A 565 -32.86 -2.82 -2.19
C ILE A 565 -33.09 -4.24 -1.66
N HIS A 566 -33.10 -4.44 -0.33
CA HIS A 566 -33.40 -5.73 0.28
C HIS A 566 -34.74 -6.27 -0.19
N ASP A 567 -35.78 -5.46 -0.18
CA ASP A 567 -37.12 -5.87 -0.62
C ASP A 567 -37.16 -6.34 -2.07
N ASN A 568 -36.33 -5.74 -2.94
CA ASN A 568 -36.20 -6.17 -4.33
C ASN A 568 -35.51 -7.52 -4.50
N PHE A 569 -34.61 -7.89 -3.60
CA PHE A 569 -33.78 -9.11 -3.72
C PHE A 569 -34.06 -10.19 -2.66
N LYS A 570 -34.97 -9.98 -1.71
CA LYS A 570 -35.29 -10.96 -0.65
C LYS A 570 -35.72 -12.34 -1.15
N HIS A 571 -36.11 -12.45 -2.41
CA HIS A 571 -36.50 -13.72 -3.05
C HIS A 571 -35.35 -14.38 -3.82
N GLU A 572 -34.18 -13.71 -3.97
CA GLU A 572 -32.99 -14.29 -4.56
C GLU A 572 -32.41 -15.33 -3.57
N LYS A 573 -32.41 -16.62 -3.95
CA LYS A 573 -32.10 -17.72 -3.03
C LYS A 573 -30.69 -17.61 -2.44
N LEU A 574 -29.69 -17.27 -3.27
CA LEU A 574 -28.31 -17.07 -2.80
C LEU A 574 -28.20 -15.94 -1.78
N TYR A 575 -28.99 -14.88 -1.93
CA TYR A 575 -29.06 -13.78 -0.98
C TYR A 575 -29.86 -14.12 0.26
N ALA A 576 -31.05 -14.72 0.11
CA ALA A 576 -31.97 -15.02 1.22
C ALA A 576 -31.43 -16.03 2.24
N ASN A 577 -30.60 -16.97 1.78
CA ASN A 577 -30.04 -18.02 2.66
C ASN A 577 -28.74 -17.59 3.35
N GLN A 578 -28.09 -16.51 2.89
CA GLN A 578 -27.03 -15.87 3.67
C GLN A 578 -27.72 -15.29 4.91
N LYS A 579 -27.45 -15.86 6.09
CA LYS A 579 -28.03 -15.39 7.37
C LYS A 579 -27.69 -13.91 7.57
N LEU A 580 -28.58 -13.06 7.12
CA LEU A 580 -28.44 -11.62 7.04
C LEU A 580 -28.92 -10.98 8.34
N ASP A 581 -28.29 -11.26 9.45
CA ASP A 581 -28.34 -10.34 10.55
C ASP A 581 -27.41 -9.17 10.24
N GLN A 582 -27.95 -8.18 9.47
CA GLN A 582 -27.49 -6.79 9.44
C GLN A 582 -26.09 -6.46 8.91
N ASP A 583 -25.41 -7.31 8.16
CA ASP A 583 -24.09 -6.99 7.62
C ASP A 583 -24.16 -6.23 6.29
N TRP A 584 -25.09 -5.27 6.22
CA TRP A 584 -25.12 -4.34 5.11
C TRP A 584 -23.98 -3.32 5.23
N THR A 585 -23.21 -3.23 4.19
CA THR A 585 -22.11 -2.27 4.15
C THR A 585 -22.36 -1.19 3.11
N LYS A 586 -21.89 0.00 3.37
CA LYS A 586 -21.87 1.07 2.37
C LYS A 586 -21.13 0.64 1.09
N SER A 587 -20.15 -0.27 1.22
CA SER A 587 -19.41 -0.83 0.08
C SER A 587 -20.32 -1.64 -0.85
N LEU A 588 -21.29 -2.38 -0.32
CA LEU A 588 -22.31 -3.08 -1.11
C LEU A 588 -23.14 -2.13 -1.95
N LEU A 589 -23.64 -1.02 -1.35
CA LEU A 589 -24.38 0.02 -2.08
C LEU A 589 -23.55 0.63 -3.21
N ILE A 590 -22.31 0.97 -2.91
CA ILE A 590 -21.38 1.54 -3.90
C ILE A 590 -21.21 0.57 -5.07
N LEU A 591 -20.97 -0.73 -4.80
CA LEU A 591 -20.80 -1.74 -5.84
C LEU A 591 -22.07 -1.94 -6.68
N TYR A 592 -23.23 -2.04 -6.02
CA TYR A 592 -24.51 -2.20 -6.69
C TYR A 592 -24.76 -1.09 -7.72
N HIS A 593 -24.59 0.16 -7.31
CA HIS A 593 -24.76 1.29 -8.21
C HIS A 593 -23.59 1.45 -9.20
N TRP A 594 -22.37 1.06 -8.82
CA TRP A 594 -21.21 1.08 -9.69
C TRP A 594 -21.38 0.17 -10.91
N ILE A 595 -21.80 -1.08 -10.71
CA ILE A 595 -22.02 -2.02 -11.82
C ILE A 595 -23.21 -1.67 -12.69
N ASP A 596 -24.06 -0.75 -12.24
CA ASP A 596 -25.18 -0.19 -13.02
C ASP A 596 -24.81 1.12 -13.73
N GLY A 597 -23.57 1.57 -13.61
CA GLY A 597 -23.00 2.68 -14.38
C GLY A 597 -23.17 4.06 -13.76
N MET A 598 -23.35 4.16 -12.42
CA MET A 598 -23.38 5.44 -11.71
C MET A 598 -22.03 6.16 -11.83
N THR A 599 -22.05 7.47 -12.05
CA THR A 599 -20.85 8.30 -12.22
C THR A 599 -20.11 8.53 -10.92
N TYR A 600 -18.80 8.84 -10.97
CA TYR A 600 -18.02 9.20 -9.77
C TYR A 600 -18.64 10.41 -9.04
N SER A 601 -19.11 11.40 -9.77
CA SER A 601 -19.76 12.59 -9.18
C SER A 601 -20.99 12.22 -8.36
N ASN A 602 -21.86 11.35 -8.89
CA ASN A 602 -23.06 10.90 -8.19
C ASN A 602 -22.71 10.01 -6.99
N MET A 603 -21.69 9.12 -7.13
CA MET A 603 -21.18 8.30 -6.02
C MET A 603 -20.65 9.15 -4.87
N SER A 604 -19.88 10.20 -5.20
CA SER A 604 -19.40 11.15 -4.19
C SER A 604 -20.55 11.90 -3.52
N GLN A 605 -21.56 12.28 -4.28
CA GLN A 605 -22.68 13.08 -3.80
C GLN A 605 -23.66 12.27 -2.93
N GLU A 606 -23.99 11.04 -3.35
CA GLU A 606 -24.99 10.21 -2.68
C GLU A 606 -24.39 9.38 -1.53
N PHE A 607 -23.20 8.82 -1.74
CA PHE A 607 -22.58 7.89 -0.81
C PHE A 607 -21.33 8.46 -0.13
N ASN A 608 -20.94 9.71 -0.41
CA ASN A 608 -19.66 10.26 0.03
C ASN A 608 -18.51 9.27 -0.25
N ALA A 609 -18.54 8.66 -1.45
CA ALA A 609 -17.54 7.71 -1.94
C ALA A 609 -16.69 8.38 -3.01
N GLU A 610 -15.42 8.55 -2.72
CA GLU A 610 -14.51 9.26 -3.61
C GLU A 610 -13.82 8.29 -4.60
N PRO A 611 -13.20 8.76 -5.69
CA PRO A 611 -12.59 7.90 -6.70
C PRO A 611 -11.59 6.88 -6.15
N GLY A 612 -10.80 7.26 -5.13
CA GLY A 612 -9.87 6.35 -4.46
C GLY A 612 -10.58 5.21 -3.72
N ASP A 613 -11.70 5.51 -3.06
CA ASP A 613 -12.51 4.49 -2.37
C ASP A 613 -13.10 3.50 -3.36
N ILE A 614 -13.73 4.01 -4.41
CA ILE A 614 -14.33 3.19 -5.46
C ILE A 614 -13.27 2.31 -6.14
N PHE A 615 -12.07 2.85 -6.35
CA PHE A 615 -10.96 2.09 -6.92
C PHE A 615 -10.56 0.91 -6.03
N GLN A 616 -10.42 1.13 -4.72
CA GLN A 616 -10.04 0.08 -3.76
C GLN A 616 -11.14 -0.99 -3.63
N ILE A 617 -12.39 -0.56 -3.42
CA ILE A 617 -13.56 -1.46 -3.36
C ILE A 617 -13.61 -2.32 -4.63
N ARG A 618 -13.53 -1.71 -5.79
CA ARG A 618 -13.58 -2.40 -7.08
C ARG A 618 -12.47 -3.42 -7.25
N GLN A 619 -11.21 -3.05 -6.94
CA GLN A 619 -10.07 -3.96 -7.06
C GLN A 619 -10.22 -5.17 -6.14
N ASN A 620 -10.60 -4.95 -4.89
CA ASN A 620 -10.78 -6.02 -3.93
C ASN A 620 -11.96 -6.93 -4.34
N THR A 621 -13.10 -6.35 -4.72
CA THR A 621 -14.25 -7.11 -5.21
C THR A 621 -13.93 -7.93 -6.47
N GLU A 622 -13.20 -7.35 -7.42
CA GLU A 622 -12.80 -8.07 -8.64
C GLU A 622 -11.89 -9.26 -8.32
N HIS A 623 -10.98 -9.10 -7.36
CA HIS A 623 -10.09 -10.16 -6.91
C HIS A 623 -10.86 -11.28 -6.20
N LEU A 624 -11.75 -10.95 -5.27
CA LEU A 624 -12.56 -11.95 -4.58
C LEU A 624 -13.53 -12.67 -5.53
N ALA A 625 -14.16 -11.96 -6.45
CA ALA A 625 -14.97 -12.57 -7.50
C ALA A 625 -14.15 -13.51 -8.41
N TYR A 626 -12.88 -13.21 -8.66
CA TYR A 626 -11.96 -14.13 -9.34
C TYR A 626 -11.74 -15.40 -8.53
N ILE A 627 -11.53 -15.30 -7.22
CA ILE A 627 -11.34 -16.44 -6.33
C ILE A 627 -12.60 -17.34 -6.35
N ILE A 628 -13.78 -16.76 -6.17
CA ILE A 628 -15.05 -17.48 -6.20
C ILE A 628 -15.24 -18.20 -7.55
N ARG A 629 -14.93 -17.51 -8.65
CA ARG A 629 -14.97 -18.13 -9.98
C ARG A 629 -14.02 -19.32 -10.11
N GLU A 630 -12.82 -19.23 -9.55
CA GLU A 630 -11.84 -20.33 -9.60
C GLU A 630 -12.26 -21.51 -8.74
N ILE A 631 -12.96 -21.28 -7.63
CA ILE A 631 -13.59 -22.32 -6.81
C ILE A 631 -14.74 -22.99 -7.63
N ALA A 632 -15.61 -22.20 -8.25
CA ALA A 632 -16.67 -22.71 -9.12
C ALA A 632 -16.12 -23.55 -10.30
N ARG A 633 -15.00 -23.11 -10.88
CA ARG A 633 -14.30 -23.84 -11.96
C ARG A 633 -13.74 -25.17 -11.47
N PHE A 634 -13.21 -25.21 -10.24
CA PHE A 634 -12.73 -26.44 -9.63
C PHE A 634 -13.86 -27.47 -9.51
N TRP A 635 -15.06 -27.04 -9.15
CA TRP A 635 -16.28 -27.86 -9.08
C TRP A 635 -16.94 -28.09 -10.44
N LYS A 636 -16.32 -27.65 -11.56
CA LYS A 636 -16.79 -27.81 -12.95
C LYS A 636 -18.17 -27.20 -13.23
N ASN A 637 -18.58 -26.18 -12.49
CA ASN A 637 -19.82 -25.44 -12.73
C ASN A 637 -19.60 -24.31 -13.74
N GLN A 638 -19.66 -24.62 -15.05
CA GLN A 638 -19.37 -23.66 -16.11
C GLN A 638 -20.37 -22.50 -16.16
N VAL A 639 -21.64 -22.73 -15.85
CA VAL A 639 -22.66 -21.67 -15.85
C VAL A 639 -22.35 -20.61 -14.79
N LEU A 640 -21.98 -21.06 -13.61
CA LEU A 640 -21.57 -20.18 -12.51
C LEU A 640 -20.25 -19.44 -12.87
N VAL A 641 -19.30 -20.09 -13.53
CA VAL A 641 -18.06 -19.45 -14.01
C VAL A 641 -18.38 -18.32 -14.98
N ASP A 642 -19.28 -18.52 -15.93
CA ASP A 642 -19.65 -17.51 -16.93
C ASP A 642 -20.39 -16.32 -16.31
N GLU A 643 -21.27 -16.57 -15.32
CA GLU A 643 -21.97 -15.53 -14.56
C GLU A 643 -20.98 -14.67 -13.75
N LEU A 644 -20.04 -15.33 -13.05
CA LEU A 644 -19.00 -14.63 -12.28
C LEU A 644 -18.02 -13.87 -13.19
N ASP A 645 -17.68 -14.39 -14.37
CA ASP A 645 -16.87 -13.65 -15.34
C ASP A 645 -17.60 -12.40 -15.86
N THR A 646 -18.91 -12.50 -16.08
CA THR A 646 -19.76 -11.36 -16.45
C THR A 646 -19.77 -10.32 -15.32
N LEU A 647 -20.00 -10.74 -14.10
CA LEU A 647 -19.98 -9.86 -12.92
C LEU A 647 -18.61 -9.18 -12.75
N ARG A 648 -17.51 -9.92 -12.90
CA ARG A 648 -16.17 -9.35 -12.84
C ARG A 648 -15.94 -8.24 -13.86
N GLN A 649 -16.39 -8.44 -15.12
CA GLN A 649 -16.30 -7.42 -16.15
C GLN A 649 -17.14 -6.19 -15.82
N ARG A 650 -18.33 -6.37 -15.28
CA ARG A 650 -19.17 -5.26 -14.79
C ARG A 650 -18.49 -4.49 -13.66
N ILE A 651 -17.89 -5.18 -12.69
CA ILE A 651 -17.12 -4.57 -11.59
C ILE A 651 -15.93 -3.79 -12.15
N ARG A 652 -15.14 -4.40 -13.03
CA ARG A 652 -13.95 -3.78 -13.64
C ARG A 652 -14.26 -2.48 -14.36
N HIS A 653 -15.32 -2.46 -15.14
CA HIS A 653 -15.64 -1.33 -16.02
C HIS A 653 -16.67 -0.36 -15.46
N GLY A 654 -17.39 -0.72 -14.41
CA GLY A 654 -18.49 0.09 -13.84
C GLY A 654 -19.63 0.30 -14.83
N VAL A 655 -20.13 -0.81 -15.41
CA VAL A 655 -21.18 -0.75 -16.46
C VAL A 655 -22.18 -1.89 -16.30
N PRO A 656 -23.45 -1.69 -16.68
CA PRO A 656 -24.39 -2.79 -16.83
C PRO A 656 -23.99 -3.75 -17.95
N GLU A 657 -24.50 -4.96 -17.89
CA GLU A 657 -24.17 -6.07 -18.79
C GLU A 657 -24.26 -5.71 -20.28
N LYS A 658 -25.29 -4.94 -20.64
CA LYS A 658 -25.54 -4.49 -22.02
C LYS A 658 -24.39 -3.71 -22.70
N TYR A 659 -23.46 -3.14 -21.91
CA TYR A 659 -22.31 -2.38 -22.44
C TYR A 659 -21.01 -3.22 -22.50
N LEU A 660 -21.02 -4.48 -22.02
CA LEU A 660 -19.80 -5.26 -21.86
C LEU A 660 -19.08 -5.52 -23.20
N ASP A 661 -19.80 -5.77 -24.27
CA ASP A 661 -19.16 -6.01 -25.57
C ASP A 661 -18.41 -4.77 -26.09
N LEU A 662 -18.92 -3.59 -25.79
CA LEU A 662 -18.31 -2.32 -26.18
C LEU A 662 -17.09 -1.96 -25.34
N VAL A 663 -17.16 -2.11 -24.00
CA VAL A 663 -16.04 -1.74 -23.10
C VAL A 663 -14.84 -2.67 -23.19
N ARG A 664 -15.00 -3.85 -23.81
CA ARG A 664 -13.88 -4.76 -24.13
C ARG A 664 -13.00 -4.24 -25.27
N ILE A 665 -13.43 -3.22 -26.00
CA ILE A 665 -12.64 -2.57 -27.05
C ILE A 665 -11.67 -1.59 -26.37
N LYS A 666 -10.38 -1.71 -26.66
CA LYS A 666 -9.37 -0.81 -26.11
C LYS A 666 -9.70 0.64 -26.47
N ASN A 667 -9.56 1.53 -25.51
CA ASN A 667 -9.95 2.95 -25.57
C ASN A 667 -11.46 3.23 -25.56
N VAL A 668 -12.31 2.21 -25.39
CA VAL A 668 -13.75 2.40 -25.16
C VAL A 668 -14.04 2.17 -23.66
N GLY A 669 -13.96 3.22 -22.86
CA GLY A 669 -14.41 3.20 -21.47
C GLY A 669 -15.92 3.37 -21.34
N ARG A 670 -16.44 3.34 -20.11
CA ARG A 670 -17.88 3.44 -19.80
C ARG A 670 -18.60 4.60 -20.47
N VAL A 671 -17.98 5.78 -20.52
CA VAL A 671 -18.59 6.99 -21.14
C VAL A 671 -18.78 6.80 -22.65
N ARG A 672 -17.73 6.30 -23.33
CA ARG A 672 -17.80 6.04 -24.78
C ARG A 672 -18.75 4.90 -25.10
N ALA A 673 -18.78 3.84 -24.30
CA ALA A 673 -19.73 2.75 -24.47
C ALA A 673 -21.18 3.22 -24.36
N LYS A 674 -21.48 4.07 -23.37
CA LYS A 674 -22.80 4.70 -23.21
C LYS A 674 -23.18 5.58 -24.42
N MET A 675 -22.20 6.33 -24.96
CA MET A 675 -22.43 7.13 -26.17
C MET A 675 -22.67 6.27 -27.39
N LEU A 676 -21.83 5.26 -27.64
CA LEU A 676 -22.05 4.32 -28.77
C LEU A 676 -23.43 3.67 -28.68
N TYR A 677 -23.81 3.20 -27.50
CA TYR A 677 -25.13 2.60 -27.28
C TYR A 677 -26.29 3.57 -27.57
N LYS A 678 -26.13 4.85 -27.18
CA LYS A 678 -27.12 5.90 -27.50
C LYS A 678 -27.28 6.14 -28.99
N TYR A 679 -26.22 5.91 -29.78
CA TYR A 679 -26.24 5.97 -31.26
C TYR A 679 -26.60 4.62 -31.91
N ASN A 680 -27.23 3.70 -31.16
CA ASN A 680 -27.67 2.37 -31.59
C ASN A 680 -26.56 1.42 -32.04
N PHE A 681 -25.33 1.60 -31.50
CA PHE A 681 -24.24 0.63 -31.64
C PHE A 681 -24.14 -0.19 -30.35
N HIS A 682 -24.71 -1.38 -30.36
CA HIS A 682 -24.86 -2.21 -29.15
C HIS A 682 -23.70 -3.21 -28.96
N ASN A 683 -23.01 -3.56 -30.05
CA ASN A 683 -21.97 -4.58 -30.05
C ASN A 683 -20.90 -4.30 -31.12
N ARG A 684 -19.89 -5.16 -31.18
CA ARG A 684 -18.80 -5.07 -32.16
C ARG A 684 -19.28 -5.27 -33.61
N VAL A 685 -20.33 -6.07 -33.82
CA VAL A 685 -20.88 -6.33 -35.15
C VAL A 685 -21.51 -5.06 -35.72
N ASP A 686 -22.23 -4.28 -34.90
CA ASP A 686 -22.78 -3.01 -35.33
C ASP A 686 -21.67 -2.02 -35.71
N LEU A 687 -20.60 -1.98 -34.92
CA LEU A 687 -19.45 -1.11 -35.19
C LEU A 687 -18.66 -1.50 -36.47
N ARG A 688 -18.68 -2.77 -36.89
CA ARG A 688 -18.08 -3.18 -38.17
C ARG A 688 -18.79 -2.57 -39.36
N LYS A 689 -20.11 -2.44 -39.27
CA LYS A 689 -20.96 -1.97 -40.40
C LYS A 689 -20.94 -0.47 -40.61
N VAL A 690 -20.50 0.33 -39.61
CA VAL A 690 -20.51 1.79 -39.69
C VAL A 690 -19.22 2.31 -40.34
N SER A 691 -19.29 3.41 -41.11
CA SER A 691 -18.11 4.05 -41.69
C SER A 691 -17.26 4.75 -40.62
N LEU A 692 -15.97 4.93 -40.92
CA LEU A 692 -15.02 5.59 -40.02
C LEU A 692 -15.45 7.02 -39.70
N GLU A 693 -15.96 7.74 -40.69
CA GLU A 693 -16.41 9.13 -40.59
C GLU A 693 -17.62 9.25 -39.66
N LYS A 694 -18.61 8.35 -39.82
CA LYS A 694 -19.79 8.30 -38.95
C LYS A 694 -19.41 7.99 -37.51
N LEU A 695 -18.47 7.04 -37.32
CA LEU A 695 -17.97 6.69 -36.00
C LEU A 695 -17.21 7.87 -35.35
N ALA A 696 -16.39 8.58 -36.14
CA ALA A 696 -15.63 9.73 -35.69
C ALA A 696 -16.48 10.95 -35.36
N ALA A 697 -17.67 11.07 -35.93
CA ALA A 697 -18.64 12.15 -35.69
C ALA A 697 -19.38 12.00 -34.34
N ILE A 698 -19.29 10.82 -33.70
CA ILE A 698 -19.91 10.61 -32.38
C ILE A 698 -19.14 11.38 -31.32
N ASP A 699 -19.89 12.07 -30.47
CA ASP A 699 -19.32 12.83 -29.35
C ASP A 699 -18.35 11.96 -28.50
N LYS A 700 -17.21 12.53 -28.10
CA LYS A 700 -16.12 11.88 -27.31
C LYS A 700 -15.38 10.73 -28.02
N ILE A 701 -15.67 10.43 -29.29
CA ILE A 701 -14.93 9.41 -30.05
C ILE A 701 -13.84 10.05 -30.91
N GLY A 702 -14.19 10.93 -31.84
CA GLY A 702 -13.22 11.55 -32.74
C GLY A 702 -12.43 10.57 -33.61
N MET A 703 -11.65 11.08 -34.57
CA MET A 703 -10.99 10.27 -35.61
C MET A 703 -9.97 9.26 -35.05
N THR A 704 -9.19 9.64 -34.05
CA THR A 704 -8.15 8.79 -33.46
C THR A 704 -8.74 7.55 -32.78
N ILE A 705 -9.81 7.75 -32.01
CA ILE A 705 -10.50 6.64 -31.31
C ILE A 705 -11.25 5.78 -32.31
N ALA A 706 -11.93 6.39 -33.29
CA ALA A 706 -12.64 5.68 -34.35
C ALA A 706 -11.70 4.73 -35.14
N LYS A 707 -10.50 5.20 -35.52
CA LYS A 707 -9.45 4.37 -36.11
C LYS A 707 -9.03 3.23 -35.20
N SER A 708 -8.78 3.52 -33.91
CA SER A 708 -8.41 2.50 -32.92
C SER A 708 -9.51 1.44 -32.74
N ILE A 709 -10.78 1.83 -32.75
CA ILE A 709 -11.91 0.89 -32.68
C ILE A 709 -11.91 0.00 -33.91
N LYS A 710 -11.85 0.58 -35.11
CA LYS A 710 -11.89 -0.17 -36.38
C LYS A 710 -10.80 -1.22 -36.46
N LEU A 711 -9.54 -0.87 -36.15
CA LEU A 711 -8.39 -1.79 -36.14
C LEU A 711 -8.57 -3.00 -35.19
N GLN A 712 -9.45 -2.92 -34.21
CA GLN A 712 -9.66 -4.01 -33.24
C GLN A 712 -10.87 -4.90 -33.58
N ILE A 713 -11.74 -4.47 -34.48
CA ILE A 713 -12.98 -5.18 -34.80
C ILE A 713 -13.00 -5.69 -36.25
N GLU A 714 -12.06 -5.24 -37.08
CA GLU A 714 -11.77 -5.88 -38.40
C GLU A 714 -11.15 -7.26 -38.19
#